data_faf87d4b31354760a94eae8145b1360f
#
_entry.id   faf87d4b31354760a94eae8145b1360f
#
_cell.length_a   1.000
_cell.length_b   1.000
_cell.length_c   1.000
_cell.angle_alpha   90.00
_cell.angle_beta   90.00
_cell.angle_gamma   90.00
#
_symmetry.space_group_name_H-M   'P 1'
#
loop_
_entity.id
_entity.type
_entity.pdbx_description
1 polymer ?
#
loop_
_entity_poly.entity_id
_entity_poly.type
_entity_poly.pdbx_seq_one_letter_code
_entity_poly.pdbx_strand_id
1 'polypeptide(L)'
;MLLLAALLIATGNARIAIEDAHPRAVVLHDKVIDTRSHPEFHQEPHPSSRFQGLSIGERLDHPKPFAFLVHVDRDAIDDSTLSNLQGKYIPHNTFVALGTHADALALQQTPGVLWVGNLPIDTKISPTITQPPAPDDPFLEPVVPLPTGAKFTSGSSALKGNSVSGADNATADFSLVVELAPVIALATGRDQAATIASTLQAKLTSLLAYPVPVTVIRADRLLVVVRAEPDLQAASLVIADDPQVLFVERRLAPKKLNRWARGILQDGLVQSANYASRTGLLSWDHNLLGDGQIIGVADSGIDTKHCFFADAYRPVPFVPYTGAATASSTSSSSNLLARKIVQYVTYADASDDAEGHGTHVAGTIGGSPPTPGTTYDPYVGMAPNSKIAFFDIGHSDGTLTIPDDLTSPFLGWAYVAGARIHSNSWGVSTPYYTANARDFDLFMYEHKDMVVVVAAGNDGSCDGQTTVNSPSSAKNVVSVGATMTNADNYAYTGLQPPYYASDPGLFTSNNLAMFSSRGPTPDLRIKPDIVAPGFNTISARTPGQNACGQPLSSVLTSKSGTSMATPAVAGHLALIRQYFVDGYYPTGTKTPSNALSPSGSLVKAVAIAGAVALTGGRLIDDTMVSRTPKCPNPAYASVAHVPGIDQGWGRLELSTVLPFAPAATFGMLLLGTDRRNAATFGDISIRNRQTHTYRLCAMPSKAAPAIKIALVWTDPPAQPVSGIQLVNNLDLQVTFQNAVHWGNAGAYVSVGPDVRNPVEVVTLSAPATSPADLQVTVIASGINVGASQPYSLVVTGFVFPSSCATTKDIGNVTLSAMMDGAAPGLKPVVHGDPSDRPASFLLLVLAFLAAVITLIAVVAVISARFARTRKRQPPPAVQHTVAQAPAQTI
;
A
#
# COMPACT_ATOMS: atom_id res chain seq x y z
N MET A 1 2.17 23.74 25.14
CA MET A 1 2.17 22.78 24.06
C MET A 1 3.16 23.12 22.96
N LEU A 2 3.13 24.31 22.35
CA LEU A 2 4.13 24.70 21.35
C LEU A 2 5.60 24.67 21.88
N LEU A 3 5.83 24.99 23.13
CA LEU A 3 7.16 24.89 23.76
C LEU A 3 7.61 23.43 23.99
N LEU A 4 6.68 22.52 24.23
CA LEU A 4 6.95 21.08 24.38
C LEU A 4 7.28 20.43 23.03
N ALA A 5 6.59 20.83 21.95
CA ALA A 5 6.88 20.42 20.59
C ALA A 5 8.25 20.92 20.11
N ALA A 6 8.59 22.19 20.43
CA ALA A 6 9.91 22.75 20.10
C ALA A 6 11.06 22.07 20.89
N LEU A 7 10.81 21.63 22.13
CA LEU A 7 11.79 20.92 22.95
C LEU A 7 12.00 19.48 22.47
N LEU A 8 10.97 18.81 21.95
CA LEU A 8 11.04 17.48 21.36
C LEU A 8 11.77 17.45 20.01
N ILE A 9 11.65 18.51 19.21
CA ILE A 9 12.39 18.67 17.94
C ILE A 9 13.91 18.82 18.19
N ALA A 10 14.30 19.46 19.30
CA ALA A 10 15.70 19.68 19.65
C ALA A 10 16.44 18.42 20.11
N THR A 11 15.74 17.35 20.47
CA THR A 11 16.35 16.11 21.01
C THR A 11 16.49 14.97 19.99
N GLY A 12 16.20 15.20 18.69
CA GLY A 12 16.32 14.21 17.62
C GLY A 12 15.34 13.03 17.69
N ASN A 13 14.47 12.99 18.72
CA ASN A 13 13.47 11.92 18.92
C ASN A 13 12.02 12.41 18.85
N ALA A 14 11.77 13.57 18.23
CA ALA A 14 10.42 14.11 18.08
C ALA A 14 9.64 13.33 17.02
N ARG A 15 9.03 12.23 17.42
CA ARG A 15 7.83 11.74 16.75
C ARG A 15 6.75 12.79 16.97
N ILE A 16 6.45 13.59 15.96
CA ILE A 16 5.34 14.57 16.01
C ILE A 16 4.08 13.75 16.29
N ALA A 17 3.40 14.02 17.36
CA ALA A 17 2.07 13.47 17.63
C ALA A 17 1.10 14.12 16.64
N ILE A 18 0.91 13.49 15.51
CA ILE A 18 0.08 13.96 14.38
C ILE A 18 -1.39 14.07 14.81
N GLU A 19 -1.78 13.33 15.86
CA GLU A 19 -3.13 13.32 16.45
C GLU A 19 -3.57 14.69 17.00
N ASP A 20 -2.61 15.55 17.36
CA ASP A 20 -2.89 16.91 17.89
C ASP A 20 -2.77 18.01 16.84
N ALA A 21 -2.60 17.68 15.56
CA ALA A 21 -2.49 18.69 14.52
C ALA A 21 -3.82 19.45 14.36
N HIS A 22 -3.77 20.77 14.55
CA HIS A 22 -4.93 21.64 14.38
C HIS A 22 -5.47 21.54 12.94
N PRO A 23 -6.79 21.68 12.68
CA PRO A 23 -7.38 21.62 11.33
C PRO A 23 -6.76 22.58 10.30
N ARG A 24 -5.98 23.55 10.74
CA ARG A 24 -5.22 24.51 9.93
C ARG A 24 -3.72 24.16 9.85
N ALA A 25 -3.35 22.91 9.98
CA ALA A 25 -1.97 22.45 9.87
C ALA A 25 -1.75 21.66 8.57
N VAL A 26 -0.67 21.95 7.86
CA VAL A 26 -0.16 21.15 6.73
C VAL A 26 0.93 20.23 7.27
N VAL A 27 0.76 18.92 7.12
CA VAL A 27 1.70 17.93 7.64
C VAL A 27 2.54 17.38 6.49
N LEU A 28 3.82 17.67 6.48
CA LEU A 28 4.83 17.13 5.58
C LEU A 28 5.66 16.08 6.33
N HIS A 29 6.46 15.26 5.63
CA HIS A 29 7.17 14.12 6.22
C HIS A 29 8.08 14.47 7.41
N ASP A 30 8.59 15.70 7.48
CA ASP A 30 9.49 16.20 8.54
C ASP A 30 9.03 17.49 9.22
N LYS A 31 7.91 18.07 8.79
CA LYS A 31 7.41 19.37 9.27
C LYS A 31 5.91 19.43 9.42
N VAL A 32 5.49 20.24 10.39
CA VAL A 32 4.10 20.72 10.51
C VAL A 32 4.10 22.24 10.28
N ILE A 33 3.34 22.69 9.29
CA ILE A 33 3.15 24.10 8.96
C ILE A 33 1.81 24.54 9.54
N ASP A 34 1.81 25.43 10.55
CA ASP A 34 0.59 26.09 11.03
C ASP A 34 0.24 27.24 10.09
N THR A 35 -0.79 27.05 9.26
CA THR A 35 -1.19 28.05 8.25
C THR A 35 -1.73 29.35 8.82
N ARG A 36 -1.96 29.45 10.15
CA ARG A 36 -2.35 30.70 10.81
C ARG A 36 -1.17 31.62 11.09
N SER A 37 0.02 31.06 11.25
CA SER A 37 1.25 31.78 11.63
C SER A 37 2.28 31.79 10.50
N HIS A 38 2.12 30.98 9.45
CA HIS A 38 3.00 30.96 8.30
C HIS A 38 2.64 32.08 7.33
N PRO A 39 3.61 32.77 6.73
CA PRO A 39 3.35 33.82 5.78
C PRO A 39 2.59 33.28 4.57
N GLU A 40 1.54 34.02 4.19
CA GLU A 40 0.84 33.77 2.93
C GLU A 40 1.73 34.11 1.74
N PHE A 41 1.32 33.73 0.55
CA PHE A 41 2.14 33.78 -0.66
C PHE A 41 2.71 35.16 -1.02
N HIS A 42 2.07 36.26 -0.62
CA HIS A 42 2.50 37.62 -0.91
C HIS A 42 3.51 38.20 0.12
N GLN A 43 3.86 37.48 1.19
CA GLN A 43 4.88 37.90 2.15
C GLN A 43 6.23 37.26 1.79
N GLU A 44 7.32 38.03 1.80
CA GLU A 44 8.65 37.55 1.48
C GLU A 44 9.08 36.39 2.40
N PRO A 45 9.62 35.26 1.85
CA PRO A 45 10.13 34.19 2.66
C PRO A 45 11.36 34.65 3.46
N HIS A 46 11.45 34.23 4.73
CA HIS A 46 12.63 34.46 5.57
C HIS A 46 13.90 33.87 4.91
N PRO A 47 14.99 34.57 4.80
CA PRO A 47 16.21 34.06 4.20
C PRO A 47 16.80 32.96 5.09
N SER A 48 16.81 31.71 4.64
CA SER A 48 17.65 30.67 5.21
C SER A 48 19.11 31.00 4.86
N SER A 49 19.89 31.32 5.85
CA SER A 49 21.15 32.06 5.82
C SER A 49 22.37 31.29 5.32
N ARG A 50 22.31 30.44 4.30
CA ARG A 50 23.52 29.75 3.81
C ARG A 50 23.77 29.76 2.28
N PHE A 51 22.91 30.30 1.46
CA PHE A 51 23.19 30.48 0.03
C PHE A 51 22.95 31.94 -0.39
N GLN A 52 23.98 32.75 -0.23
CA GLN A 52 24.05 34.05 -0.89
C GLN A 52 24.44 33.83 -2.36
N GLY A 53 23.46 33.96 -3.26
CA GLY A 53 23.75 33.86 -4.69
C GLY A 53 22.67 34.31 -5.67
N LEU A 54 21.40 34.30 -5.29
CA LEU A 54 20.32 34.80 -6.16
C LEU A 54 19.34 35.64 -5.35
N SER A 55 19.14 36.90 -5.77
CA SER A 55 18.24 37.80 -5.09
C SER A 55 16.78 37.37 -5.24
N ILE A 56 16.02 37.38 -4.14
CA ILE A 56 14.61 36.96 -4.01
C ILE A 56 13.69 37.78 -4.92
N GLY A 57 14.08 39.02 -5.30
CA GLY A 57 13.32 39.87 -6.23
C GLY A 57 13.14 39.31 -7.64
N GLU A 58 14.01 38.40 -8.08
CA GLU A 58 13.92 37.78 -9.43
C GLU A 58 12.91 36.62 -9.50
N ARG A 59 12.43 36.09 -8.35
CA ARG A 59 11.45 34.99 -8.32
C ARG A 59 9.99 35.43 -8.46
N LEU A 60 9.66 36.65 -8.11
CA LEU A 60 8.27 37.10 -8.09
C LEU A 60 7.70 37.45 -9.46
N ASP A 61 8.54 37.78 -10.44
CA ASP A 61 8.12 38.20 -11.81
C ASP A 61 8.32 37.07 -12.86
N HIS A 62 8.64 35.84 -12.47
CA HIS A 62 8.87 34.76 -13.44
C HIS A 62 7.54 34.21 -13.96
N PRO A 63 7.32 34.22 -15.30
CA PRO A 63 6.10 33.64 -15.92
C PRO A 63 6.09 32.11 -15.91
N LYS A 64 7.11 31.45 -15.31
CA LYS A 64 7.21 29.99 -15.25
C LYS A 64 6.35 29.44 -14.12
N PRO A 65 5.58 28.36 -14.36
CA PRO A 65 4.85 27.66 -13.33
C PRO A 65 5.79 27.11 -12.24
N PHE A 66 5.33 27.10 -11.00
CA PHE A 66 6.03 26.52 -9.85
C PHE A 66 5.05 25.75 -8.95
N ALA A 67 5.58 24.83 -8.12
CA ALA A 67 4.80 24.05 -7.17
C ALA A 67 4.54 24.85 -5.89
N PHE A 68 3.29 24.89 -5.44
CA PHE A 68 2.88 25.51 -4.19
C PHE A 68 1.80 24.70 -3.49
N LEU A 69 1.65 24.92 -2.17
CA LEU A 69 0.67 24.24 -1.34
C LEU A 69 -0.62 25.04 -1.30
N VAL A 70 -1.75 24.35 -1.39
CA VAL A 70 -3.10 24.91 -1.26
C VAL A 70 -3.82 24.15 -0.15
N HIS A 71 -4.09 24.82 0.96
CA HIS A 71 -4.87 24.30 2.07
C HIS A 71 -6.32 24.76 1.97
N VAL A 72 -7.28 23.83 2.03
CA VAL A 72 -8.68 24.11 1.75
C VAL A 72 -9.61 23.71 2.90
N ASP A 73 -10.75 24.40 2.99
CA ASP A 73 -11.90 23.93 3.74
C ASP A 73 -12.78 23.09 2.83
N ARG A 74 -12.79 21.78 3.06
CA ARG A 74 -13.54 20.81 2.25
C ARG A 74 -15.05 21.06 2.24
N ASP A 75 -15.57 21.75 3.24
CA ASP A 75 -16.99 22.02 3.38
C ASP A 75 -17.42 23.31 2.65
N ALA A 76 -16.46 24.19 2.36
CA ALA A 76 -16.68 25.48 1.74
C ALA A 76 -16.16 25.58 0.28
N ILE A 77 -15.25 24.67 -0.15
CA ILE A 77 -14.71 24.67 -1.51
C ILE A 77 -15.67 23.99 -2.49
N ASP A 78 -15.84 24.53 -3.68
CA ASP A 78 -16.67 23.92 -4.71
C ASP A 78 -16.00 22.72 -5.39
N ASP A 79 -16.82 21.75 -5.86
CA ASP A 79 -16.34 20.50 -6.44
C ASP A 79 -15.53 20.70 -7.73
N SER A 80 -15.73 21.79 -8.48
CA SER A 80 -15.00 22.05 -9.71
C SER A 80 -13.59 22.54 -9.41
N THR A 81 -13.44 23.43 -8.44
CA THR A 81 -12.13 23.87 -7.94
C THR A 81 -11.36 22.71 -7.33
N LEU A 82 -12.04 21.88 -6.52
CA LEU A 82 -11.45 20.71 -5.91
C LEU A 82 -10.97 19.69 -6.96
N SER A 83 -11.77 19.44 -8.01
CA SER A 83 -11.40 18.54 -9.10
C SER A 83 -10.13 18.97 -9.82
N ASN A 84 -9.91 20.26 -9.95
CA ASN A 84 -8.69 20.81 -10.54
C ASN A 84 -7.46 20.65 -9.64
N LEU A 85 -7.64 20.51 -8.32
CA LEU A 85 -6.56 20.32 -7.33
C LEU A 85 -6.24 18.84 -7.04
N GLN A 86 -7.10 17.89 -7.43
CA GLN A 86 -7.04 16.47 -7.03
C GLN A 86 -5.78 15.70 -7.47
N GLY A 87 -4.93 16.25 -8.30
CA GLY A 87 -3.76 15.50 -8.82
C GLY A 87 -2.69 15.13 -7.80
N LYS A 88 -2.52 15.93 -6.72
CA LYS A 88 -1.43 15.75 -5.72
C LYS A 88 -1.91 16.10 -4.32
N TYR A 89 -2.76 15.27 -3.75
CA TYR A 89 -3.25 15.45 -2.38
C TYR A 89 -2.16 15.16 -1.34
N ILE A 90 -2.05 16.05 -0.36
CA ILE A 90 -1.33 15.83 0.91
C ILE A 90 -2.38 15.80 2.02
N PRO A 91 -2.36 14.83 2.94
CA PRO A 91 -3.33 14.76 4.04
C PRO A 91 -3.52 16.05 4.81
N HIS A 92 -4.64 16.20 5.51
CA HIS A 92 -5.13 17.43 6.16
C HIS A 92 -5.57 18.51 5.16
N ASN A 93 -6.38 18.10 4.17
CA ASN A 93 -7.04 19.03 3.23
C ASN A 93 -6.05 19.94 2.47
N THR A 94 -4.89 19.41 2.11
CA THR A 94 -3.85 20.15 1.42
C THR A 94 -3.58 19.53 0.05
N PHE A 95 -3.28 20.35 -0.94
CA PHE A 95 -2.95 19.93 -2.30
C PHE A 95 -1.66 20.60 -2.76
N VAL A 96 -0.87 19.91 -3.59
CA VAL A 96 0.20 20.52 -4.36
C VAL A 96 -0.36 20.94 -5.70
N ALA A 97 -0.36 22.21 -5.96
CA ALA A 97 -0.73 22.78 -7.24
C ALA A 97 0.51 23.27 -8.01
N LEU A 98 0.41 23.29 -9.33
CA LEU A 98 1.40 23.88 -10.22
C LEU A 98 0.74 25.05 -10.96
N GLY A 99 1.32 26.21 -10.89
CA GLY A 99 0.80 27.41 -11.55
C GLY A 99 1.77 28.57 -11.47
N THR A 100 1.37 29.68 -12.06
CA THR A 100 2.08 30.95 -11.97
C THR A 100 1.77 31.65 -10.63
N HIS A 101 2.50 32.70 -10.32
CA HIS A 101 2.19 33.55 -9.17
C HIS A 101 0.75 34.10 -9.22
N ALA A 102 0.27 34.47 -10.41
CA ALA A 102 -1.11 34.91 -10.62
C ALA A 102 -2.14 33.85 -10.29
N ASP A 103 -1.86 32.56 -10.66
CA ASP A 103 -2.73 31.42 -10.34
C ASP A 103 -2.78 31.18 -8.83
N ALA A 104 -1.66 31.28 -8.13
CA ALA A 104 -1.59 31.12 -6.68
C ALA A 104 -2.39 32.24 -5.96
N LEU A 105 -2.26 33.48 -6.41
CA LEU A 105 -3.05 34.60 -5.87
C LEU A 105 -4.54 34.47 -6.17
N ALA A 106 -4.91 34.00 -7.36
CA ALA A 106 -6.31 33.74 -7.72
C ALA A 106 -6.91 32.65 -6.83
N LEU A 107 -6.18 31.52 -6.59
CA LEU A 107 -6.61 30.48 -5.68
C LEU A 107 -6.78 30.97 -4.26
N GLN A 108 -5.91 31.87 -3.78
CA GLN A 108 -6.00 32.42 -2.42
C GLN A 108 -7.29 33.24 -2.22
N GLN A 109 -7.86 33.82 -3.29
CA GLN A 109 -9.13 34.54 -3.26
C GLN A 109 -10.35 33.65 -3.49
N THR A 110 -10.15 32.36 -3.75
CA THR A 110 -11.24 31.42 -4.04
C THR A 110 -11.95 31.03 -2.75
N PRO A 111 -13.30 31.06 -2.69
CA PRO A 111 -14.05 30.60 -1.53
C PRO A 111 -13.70 29.15 -1.17
N GLY A 112 -13.47 28.90 0.12
CA GLY A 112 -13.05 27.58 0.62
C GLY A 112 -11.55 27.34 0.58
N VAL A 113 -10.73 28.19 -0.03
CA VAL A 113 -9.27 28.13 0.13
C VAL A 113 -8.87 28.84 1.41
N LEU A 114 -8.25 28.13 2.33
CA LEU A 114 -7.87 28.65 3.65
C LEU A 114 -6.49 29.31 3.64
N TRP A 115 -5.59 28.82 2.79
CA TRP A 115 -4.21 29.28 2.72
C TRP A 115 -3.53 28.75 1.43
N VAL A 116 -2.65 29.58 0.86
CA VAL A 116 -1.75 29.22 -0.24
C VAL A 116 -0.33 29.62 0.16
N GLY A 117 0.63 28.73 0.02
CA GLY A 117 2.02 28.98 0.40
C GLY A 117 3.04 28.12 -0.33
N ASN A 118 4.31 28.47 -0.16
CA ASN A 118 5.41 27.76 -0.79
C ASN A 118 5.64 26.37 -0.16
N LEU A 119 6.04 25.41 -0.97
CA LEU A 119 6.57 24.13 -0.49
C LEU A 119 8.03 24.36 -0.02
N PRO A 120 8.36 24.14 1.28
CA PRO A 120 9.71 24.40 1.79
C PRO A 120 10.75 23.49 1.13
N ILE A 121 11.95 24.02 0.83
CA ILE A 121 13.00 23.28 0.09
C ILE A 121 13.48 22.05 0.86
N ASP A 122 13.67 22.17 2.16
CA ASP A 122 14.13 21.08 3.03
C ASP A 122 13.14 19.91 3.09
N THR A 123 11.84 20.15 2.98
CA THR A 123 10.83 19.09 2.92
C THR A 123 10.77 18.36 1.59
N LYS A 124 11.40 18.90 0.55
CA LYS A 124 11.54 18.25 -0.76
C LYS A 124 12.65 17.19 -0.81
N ILE A 125 13.51 17.10 0.21
CA ILE A 125 14.67 16.20 0.24
C ILE A 125 14.39 15.02 1.15
N SER A 126 14.48 13.80 0.61
CA SER A 126 14.29 12.57 1.38
C SER A 126 15.32 12.44 2.51
N PRO A 127 14.89 12.00 3.70
CA PRO A 127 15.82 11.64 4.78
C PRO A 127 16.87 10.60 4.38
N THR A 128 16.63 9.78 3.37
CA THR A 128 17.60 8.80 2.85
C THR A 128 18.87 9.44 2.27
N ILE A 129 18.81 10.74 1.92
CA ILE A 129 19.98 11.49 1.42
C ILE A 129 20.78 12.07 2.58
N THR A 130 20.10 12.55 3.64
CA THR A 130 20.72 13.24 4.79
C THR A 130 21.12 12.29 5.92
N GLN A 131 20.55 11.10 5.96
CA GLN A 131 20.83 10.05 6.93
C GLN A 131 21.14 8.76 6.16
N PRO A 132 22.39 8.60 5.66
CA PRO A 132 22.76 7.39 4.96
C PRO A 132 22.59 6.17 5.89
N PRO A 133 22.24 4.99 5.35
CA PRO A 133 22.14 3.76 6.14
C PRO A 133 23.47 3.51 6.87
N ALA A 134 23.38 2.98 8.10
CA ALA A 134 24.54 2.73 8.94
C ALA A 134 25.58 1.86 8.20
N PRO A 135 26.88 2.21 8.22
CA PRO A 135 27.90 1.55 7.40
C PRO A 135 28.22 0.11 7.82
N ASP A 136 27.73 -0.38 8.96
CA ASP A 136 28.14 -1.64 9.57
C ASP A 136 27.02 -2.69 9.68
N ASP A 137 26.04 -2.72 8.77
CA ASP A 137 25.13 -3.86 8.68
C ASP A 137 25.86 -5.03 7.99
N PRO A 138 26.23 -6.11 8.73
CA PRO A 138 26.96 -7.25 8.16
C PRO A 138 26.14 -8.11 7.20
N PHE A 139 24.84 -7.79 7.04
CA PHE A 139 23.98 -8.31 5.97
C PHE A 139 23.90 -7.36 4.77
N LEU A 140 24.59 -6.22 4.83
CA LEU A 140 24.87 -5.38 3.69
C LEU A 140 26.00 -6.03 2.90
N GLU A 141 25.71 -6.74 1.83
CA GLU A 141 26.74 -6.94 0.81
C GLU A 141 27.21 -5.57 0.35
N PRO A 142 28.53 -5.41 0.10
CA PRO A 142 29.06 -4.14 -0.39
C PRO A 142 28.29 -3.74 -1.64
N VAL A 143 27.82 -2.50 -1.70
CA VAL A 143 27.21 -1.92 -2.90
C VAL A 143 28.23 -2.05 -4.03
N VAL A 144 28.04 -3.05 -4.89
CA VAL A 144 28.87 -3.18 -6.09
C VAL A 144 28.51 -2.01 -7.00
N PRO A 145 29.46 -1.21 -7.41
CA PRO A 145 29.22 -0.08 -8.31
C PRO A 145 28.54 -0.57 -9.60
N LEU A 146 27.52 0.13 -10.06
CA LEU A 146 26.96 -0.10 -11.39
C LEU A 146 28.07 0.01 -12.44
N PRO A 147 28.12 -0.88 -13.45
CA PRO A 147 29.13 -0.79 -14.51
C PRO A 147 29.09 0.58 -15.18
N THR A 148 30.19 1.31 -15.13
CA THR A 148 30.35 2.57 -15.85
C THR A 148 30.35 2.29 -17.35
N GLY A 149 29.22 2.54 -18.01
CA GLY A 149 29.17 2.36 -19.46
C GLY A 149 27.80 2.23 -20.11
N ALA A 150 26.72 2.23 -19.36
CA ALA A 150 25.39 2.31 -19.96
C ALA A 150 25.22 3.68 -20.63
N LYS A 151 25.56 3.76 -21.92
CA LYS A 151 25.23 4.92 -22.75
C LYS A 151 23.73 4.93 -22.97
N PHE A 152 23.01 5.63 -22.13
CA PHE A 152 21.61 5.97 -22.40
C PHE A 152 21.59 7.01 -23.51
N THR A 153 21.43 6.55 -24.74
CA THR A 153 21.09 7.43 -25.86
C THR A 153 19.57 7.54 -25.92
N SER A 154 19.06 8.77 -25.97
CA SER A 154 17.69 9.08 -26.32
C SER A 154 17.46 8.67 -27.79
N GLY A 155 16.97 7.48 -27.98
CA GLY A 155 16.66 6.97 -29.32
C GLY A 155 16.55 5.46 -29.33
N SER A 156 15.43 4.97 -29.80
CA SER A 156 15.16 3.58 -30.07
C SER A 156 16.23 2.94 -30.96
N SER A 157 17.17 2.21 -30.37
CA SER A 157 17.97 1.24 -31.12
C SER A 157 18.58 0.20 -30.18
N ALA A 158 18.42 -1.06 -30.58
CA ALA A 158 18.81 -2.26 -29.90
C ALA A 158 20.28 -2.26 -29.41
N LEU A 159 20.49 -2.63 -28.17
CA LEU A 159 21.81 -2.95 -27.61
C LEU A 159 22.30 -4.28 -28.23
N LYS A 160 23.27 -4.20 -29.10
CA LYS A 160 24.11 -5.34 -29.47
C LYS A 160 25.23 -5.43 -28.43
N GLY A 161 25.37 -6.60 -27.80
CA GLY A 161 26.44 -6.88 -26.87
C GLY A 161 27.82 -6.76 -27.54
N ASN A 162 28.73 -6.09 -26.85
CA ASN A 162 30.19 -6.22 -27.08
C ASN A 162 30.87 -6.29 -25.71
N SER A 163 31.50 -7.41 -25.48
CA SER A 163 32.45 -7.62 -24.39
C SER A 163 33.62 -6.63 -24.50
N VAL A 164 33.84 -5.83 -23.47
CA VAL A 164 35.08 -5.05 -23.33
C VAL A 164 35.75 -5.45 -22.02
N SER A 165 36.89 -6.14 -22.17
CA SER A 165 37.90 -6.36 -21.12
C SER A 165 38.68 -5.07 -20.88
N GLY A 166 38.71 -4.55 -19.66
CA GLY A 166 39.57 -3.44 -19.27
C GLY A 166 39.28 -3.04 -17.82
N ALA A 167 40.19 -3.39 -16.93
CA ALA A 167 40.14 -2.97 -15.54
C ALA A 167 40.46 -1.48 -15.44
N ASP A 168 39.43 -0.66 -15.32
CA ASP A 168 39.53 0.73 -14.86
C ASP A 168 38.67 0.90 -13.61
N ASN A 169 39.20 1.62 -12.61
CA ASN A 169 38.56 1.92 -11.34
C ASN A 169 37.09 2.35 -11.53
N ALA A 170 36.14 1.45 -11.29
CA ALA A 170 34.74 1.73 -11.33
C ALA A 170 34.42 2.71 -10.20
N THR A 171 34.17 3.98 -10.54
CA THR A 171 33.58 4.95 -9.62
C THR A 171 32.14 4.56 -9.41
N ALA A 172 31.73 4.34 -8.15
CA ALA A 172 30.36 4.04 -7.81
C ALA A 172 29.45 5.20 -8.26
N ASP A 173 28.52 4.93 -9.16
CA ASP A 173 27.53 5.92 -9.58
C ASP A 173 26.41 5.97 -8.56
N PHE A 174 26.16 7.15 -7.98
CA PHE A 174 25.06 7.41 -7.07
C PHE A 174 23.92 8.08 -7.83
N SER A 175 22.70 7.62 -7.59
CA SER A 175 21.53 8.10 -8.33
C SER A 175 20.47 8.72 -7.42
N LEU A 176 19.84 9.81 -7.88
CA LEU A 176 18.71 10.48 -7.28
C LEU A 176 17.49 10.34 -8.18
N VAL A 177 16.35 9.99 -7.58
CA VAL A 177 15.03 10.04 -8.22
C VAL A 177 14.42 11.39 -7.89
N VAL A 178 13.95 12.12 -8.91
CA VAL A 178 13.36 13.45 -8.78
C VAL A 178 11.91 13.41 -9.24
N GLU A 179 10.98 13.64 -8.31
CA GLU A 179 9.56 13.80 -8.61
C GLU A 179 9.25 15.25 -8.97
N LEU A 180 8.55 15.45 -10.08
CA LEU A 180 8.11 16.78 -10.53
C LEU A 180 6.66 17.03 -10.12
N ALA A 181 6.33 18.31 -9.90
CA ALA A 181 4.96 18.72 -9.69
C ALA A 181 4.11 18.43 -10.95
N PRO A 182 2.81 18.07 -10.79
CA PRO A 182 1.94 17.76 -11.92
C PRO A 182 1.76 18.95 -12.81
N VAL A 183 1.87 18.73 -14.12
CA VAL A 183 1.45 19.71 -15.11
C VAL A 183 -0.06 19.61 -15.22
N ILE A 184 -0.79 20.61 -14.70
CA ILE A 184 -2.24 20.69 -14.85
C ILE A 184 -2.52 20.88 -16.36
N ALA A 185 -3.12 19.84 -16.97
CA ALA A 185 -3.77 19.87 -18.30
C ALA A 185 -2.92 20.33 -19.49
N LEU A 186 -1.71 19.81 -19.68
CA LEU A 186 -1.00 20.04 -20.93
C LEU A 186 -0.63 18.73 -21.64
N ALA A 187 -0.96 18.64 -22.92
CA ALA A 187 -0.57 17.55 -23.83
C ALA A 187 0.96 17.46 -24.05
N THR A 188 1.77 18.24 -23.33
CA THR A 188 3.20 18.46 -23.48
C THR A 188 4.03 18.11 -22.24
N GLY A 189 3.49 17.36 -21.27
CA GLY A 189 4.16 17.11 -19.98
C GLY A 189 5.57 16.51 -20.10
N ARG A 190 5.83 15.68 -21.12
CA ARG A 190 7.16 15.09 -21.36
C ARG A 190 8.16 16.13 -21.89
N ASP A 191 7.72 17.10 -22.67
CA ASP A 191 8.56 18.19 -23.18
C ASP A 191 8.97 19.15 -22.07
N GLN A 192 8.07 19.37 -21.09
CA GLN A 192 8.38 20.16 -19.91
C GLN A 192 9.39 19.45 -18.99
N ALA A 193 9.23 18.14 -18.75
CA ALA A 193 10.21 17.34 -18.02
C ALA A 193 11.58 17.35 -18.71
N ALA A 194 11.64 17.31 -20.05
CA ALA A 194 12.88 17.44 -20.80
C ALA A 194 13.54 18.81 -20.65
N THR A 195 12.75 19.87 -20.58
CA THR A 195 13.24 21.25 -20.33
C THR A 195 13.82 21.38 -18.92
N ILE A 196 13.13 20.82 -17.91
CA ILE A 196 13.63 20.80 -16.52
C ILE A 196 14.90 19.97 -16.45
N ALA A 197 14.94 18.79 -17.05
CA ALA A 197 16.09 17.91 -17.09
C ALA A 197 17.31 18.61 -17.68
N SER A 198 17.16 19.29 -18.80
CA SER A 198 18.25 20.06 -19.45
C SER A 198 18.75 21.20 -18.58
N THR A 199 17.85 21.91 -17.90
CA THR A 199 18.19 22.99 -16.98
C THR A 199 18.94 22.48 -15.76
N LEU A 200 18.45 21.39 -15.14
CA LEU A 200 19.11 20.76 -13.99
C LEU A 200 20.47 20.19 -14.38
N GLN A 201 20.59 19.53 -15.53
CA GLN A 201 21.84 19.00 -16.03
C GLN A 201 22.90 20.10 -16.17
N ALA A 202 22.55 21.24 -16.72
CA ALA A 202 23.47 22.37 -16.86
C ALA A 202 23.91 22.91 -15.48
N LYS A 203 22.96 23.13 -14.55
CA LYS A 203 23.25 23.61 -13.20
C LYS A 203 24.16 22.64 -12.43
N LEU A 204 23.83 21.33 -12.45
CA LEU A 204 24.57 20.30 -11.73
C LEU A 204 25.97 20.07 -12.33
N THR A 205 26.10 20.08 -13.65
CA THR A 205 27.39 20.00 -14.34
C THR A 205 28.29 21.16 -13.96
N SER A 206 27.74 22.38 -13.83
CA SER A 206 28.49 23.55 -13.37
C SER A 206 28.87 23.45 -11.88
N LEU A 207 27.99 22.95 -11.03
CA LEU A 207 28.24 22.80 -9.59
C LEU A 207 29.32 21.76 -9.30
N LEU A 208 29.24 20.58 -9.91
CA LEU A 208 30.07 19.43 -9.61
C LEU A 208 31.33 19.34 -10.48
N ALA A 209 31.46 20.27 -11.44
CA ALA A 209 32.61 20.36 -12.36
C ALA A 209 32.85 19.10 -13.21
N TYR A 210 31.83 18.28 -13.43
CA TYR A 210 31.84 17.16 -14.36
C TYR A 210 30.41 16.98 -15.00
N PRO A 211 30.30 16.33 -16.18
CA PRO A 211 29.02 16.05 -16.79
C PRO A 211 28.11 15.20 -15.88
N VAL A 212 26.93 15.73 -15.53
CA VAL A 212 25.93 15.05 -14.71
C VAL A 212 24.77 14.63 -15.61
N PRO A 213 24.56 13.32 -15.86
CA PRO A 213 23.40 12.86 -16.62
C PRO A 213 22.09 13.12 -15.87
N VAL A 214 21.11 13.71 -16.59
CA VAL A 214 19.72 13.86 -16.11
C VAL A 214 18.80 13.25 -17.16
N THR A 215 18.11 12.18 -16.79
CA THR A 215 17.27 11.39 -17.72
C THR A 215 15.80 11.54 -17.37
N VAL A 216 14.93 11.75 -18.36
CA VAL A 216 13.48 11.78 -18.18
C VAL A 216 12.94 10.35 -18.16
N ILE A 217 12.46 9.90 -17.02
CA ILE A 217 11.84 8.57 -16.85
C ILE A 217 10.36 8.62 -17.26
N ARG A 218 9.63 9.58 -16.68
CA ARG A 218 8.23 9.88 -16.97
C ARG A 218 8.01 11.39 -17.02
N ALA A 219 6.81 11.82 -17.40
CA ALA A 219 6.45 13.23 -17.42
C ALA A 219 6.58 13.91 -16.03
N ASP A 220 6.48 13.14 -14.95
CA ASP A 220 6.58 13.60 -13.56
C ASP A 220 7.82 13.07 -12.82
N ARG A 221 8.79 12.41 -13.51
CA ARG A 221 9.97 11.81 -12.86
C ARG A 221 11.23 11.92 -13.67
N LEU A 222 12.33 12.34 -13.02
CA LEU A 222 13.68 12.36 -13.57
C LEU A 222 14.61 11.45 -12.76
N LEU A 223 15.67 10.94 -13.41
CA LEU A 223 16.82 10.29 -12.78
C LEU A 223 18.05 11.15 -12.95
N VAL A 224 18.80 11.39 -11.88
CA VAL A 224 20.05 12.13 -11.84
C VAL A 224 21.15 11.20 -11.33
N VAL A 225 22.27 11.11 -12.05
CA VAL A 225 23.40 10.25 -11.69
C VAL A 225 24.62 11.10 -11.31
N VAL A 226 25.15 10.91 -10.09
CA VAL A 226 26.35 11.59 -9.59
C VAL A 226 27.45 10.58 -9.26
N ARG A 227 28.71 11.03 -9.12
CA ARG A 227 29.88 10.14 -9.03
C ARG A 227 30.30 9.77 -7.61
N ALA A 228 29.89 10.55 -6.62
CA ALA A 228 30.36 10.35 -5.25
C ALA A 228 29.24 10.63 -4.24
N GLU A 229 29.28 9.98 -3.08
CA GLU A 229 28.32 10.15 -1.98
C GLU A 229 28.16 11.61 -1.53
N PRO A 230 29.24 12.43 -1.37
CA PRO A 230 29.10 13.84 -1.02
C PRO A 230 28.34 14.66 -2.07
N ASP A 231 28.39 14.25 -3.33
CA ASP A 231 27.72 14.93 -4.44
C ASP A 231 26.17 14.78 -4.37
N LEU A 232 25.68 13.69 -3.75
CA LEU A 232 24.23 13.46 -3.57
C LEU A 232 23.60 14.60 -2.79
N GLN A 233 24.21 15.03 -1.68
CA GLN A 233 23.64 16.10 -0.84
C GLN A 233 23.72 17.45 -1.57
N ALA A 234 24.84 17.75 -2.21
CA ALA A 234 25.00 18.99 -2.97
C ALA A 234 24.03 19.07 -4.15
N ALA A 235 23.88 17.95 -4.90
CA ALA A 235 22.94 17.87 -6.01
C ALA A 235 21.50 17.98 -5.55
N SER A 236 21.11 17.32 -4.45
CA SER A 236 19.74 17.33 -3.94
C SER A 236 19.27 18.73 -3.55
N LEU A 237 20.13 19.56 -2.97
CA LEU A 237 19.83 20.93 -2.62
C LEU A 237 19.56 21.79 -3.86
N VAL A 238 20.40 21.67 -4.90
CA VAL A 238 20.21 22.40 -6.17
C VAL A 238 18.96 21.92 -6.92
N ILE A 239 18.69 20.64 -6.89
CA ILE A 239 17.48 20.07 -7.50
C ILE A 239 16.22 20.54 -6.76
N ALA A 240 16.20 20.47 -5.42
CA ALA A 240 15.08 20.89 -4.60
C ALA A 240 14.78 22.38 -4.67
N ASP A 241 15.77 23.21 -5.00
CA ASP A 241 15.62 24.66 -5.23
C ASP A 241 14.83 24.96 -6.52
N ASP A 242 14.72 24.02 -7.45
CA ASP A 242 13.90 24.19 -8.64
C ASP A 242 12.41 24.23 -8.25
N PRO A 243 11.67 25.28 -8.62
CA PRO A 243 10.29 25.49 -8.19
C PRO A 243 9.31 24.44 -8.73
N GLN A 244 9.68 23.68 -9.75
CA GLN A 244 8.86 22.61 -10.35
C GLN A 244 9.16 21.22 -9.76
N VAL A 245 10.20 21.10 -8.93
CA VAL A 245 10.54 19.88 -8.21
C VAL A 245 9.68 19.75 -6.96
N LEU A 246 9.06 18.58 -6.81
CA LEU A 246 8.23 18.21 -5.66
C LEU A 246 9.02 17.46 -4.60
N PHE A 247 9.84 16.47 -5.00
CA PHE A 247 10.58 15.61 -4.09
C PHE A 247 11.85 15.05 -4.73
N VAL A 248 12.87 14.79 -3.90
CA VAL A 248 14.15 14.19 -4.30
C VAL A 248 14.50 13.07 -3.33
N GLU A 249 14.72 11.87 -3.82
CA GLU A 249 15.15 10.73 -3.02
C GLU A 249 16.35 10.00 -3.61
N ARG A 250 17.06 9.22 -2.78
CA ARG A 250 18.17 8.37 -3.22
C ARG A 250 17.60 7.08 -3.83
N ARG A 251 18.14 6.65 -4.96
CA ARG A 251 17.91 5.31 -5.51
C ARG A 251 18.75 4.30 -4.74
N LEU A 252 18.10 3.30 -4.14
CA LEU A 252 18.76 2.26 -3.34
C LEU A 252 18.68 0.89 -4.04
N ALA A 253 19.68 0.01 -3.85
CA ALA A 253 19.73 -1.33 -4.45
C ALA A 253 18.98 -2.39 -3.62
N PRO A 254 18.21 -3.33 -4.23
CA PRO A 254 17.39 -4.35 -3.55
C PRO A 254 18.17 -5.62 -3.12
N LYS A 255 17.66 -6.41 -2.13
CA LYS A 255 18.27 -7.61 -1.50
C LYS A 255 17.33 -8.84 -1.44
N LYS A 256 17.83 -10.09 -1.18
CA LYS A 256 17.21 -11.43 -1.36
C LYS A 256 16.98 -12.24 -0.09
N LEU A 257 16.10 -13.32 -0.02
CA LEU A 257 15.83 -14.19 1.16
C LEU A 257 14.72 -15.30 1.04
N ASN A 258 14.66 -16.60 1.75
CA ASN A 258 13.53 -17.53 1.87
C ASN A 258 13.43 -18.95 2.41
N ARG A 259 12.26 -19.63 2.83
CA ARG A 259 11.57 -20.95 2.70
C ARG A 259 10.88 -21.68 3.92
N TRP A 260 9.78 -22.50 3.82
CA TRP A 260 8.84 -23.50 4.50
C TRP A 260 7.56 -22.95 5.12
N ALA A 261 6.37 -23.19 4.46
CA ALA A 261 5.17 -22.54 4.93
C ALA A 261 3.84 -23.30 4.72
N ARG A 262 3.83 -24.33 3.85
CA ARG A 262 2.58 -24.90 3.32
C ARG A 262 1.56 -25.36 4.36
N GLY A 263 1.91 -26.33 5.19
CA GLY A 263 0.98 -26.89 6.17
C GLY A 263 0.62 -25.91 7.29
N ILE A 264 1.56 -25.00 7.63
CA ILE A 264 1.32 -23.96 8.62
C ILE A 264 0.30 -22.94 8.10
N LEU A 265 0.41 -22.52 6.82
CA LEU A 265 -0.44 -21.49 6.25
C LEU A 265 -1.80 -22.02 5.76
N GLN A 266 -1.94 -23.31 5.46
CA GLN A 266 -3.24 -23.90 5.13
C GLN A 266 -4.05 -24.24 6.39
N ASP A 267 -3.45 -24.94 7.34
CA ASP A 267 -4.19 -25.60 8.41
C ASP A 267 -3.68 -25.30 9.82
N GLY A 268 -2.73 -24.36 9.99
CA GLY A 268 -2.13 -24.04 11.28
C GLY A 268 -1.32 -25.21 11.88
N LEU A 269 -0.95 -26.20 11.07
CA LEU A 269 -0.30 -27.42 11.53
C LEU A 269 1.14 -27.13 11.94
N VAL A 270 1.38 -27.03 13.21
CA VAL A 270 2.71 -26.81 13.80
C VAL A 270 3.48 -28.13 13.96
N GLN A 271 2.84 -29.30 13.78
CA GLN A 271 3.42 -30.62 14.01
C GLN A 271 3.73 -31.39 12.72
N SER A 272 4.82 -32.15 12.75
CA SER A 272 5.53 -32.76 11.63
C SER A 272 4.83 -33.84 10.82
N ALA A 273 3.98 -34.62 11.43
CA ALA A 273 3.47 -35.89 10.84
C ALA A 273 2.66 -35.65 9.54
N ASN A 274 2.12 -34.45 9.35
CA ASN A 274 1.22 -34.12 8.23
C ASN A 274 1.91 -33.38 7.07
N TYR A 275 3.20 -33.05 7.18
CA TYR A 275 3.92 -32.27 6.15
C TYR A 275 4.32 -33.10 4.92
N ALA A 276 4.53 -34.39 5.07
CA ALA A 276 5.04 -35.27 4.02
C ALA A 276 3.97 -35.66 2.99
N SER A 277 2.69 -35.49 3.32
CA SER A 277 1.56 -35.97 2.54
C SER A 277 0.86 -34.81 1.81
N ARG A 278 0.48 -35.00 0.54
CA ARG A 278 -0.46 -34.15 -0.18
C ARG A 278 -1.88 -34.26 0.36
N THR A 279 -2.19 -35.31 1.12
CA THR A 279 -3.49 -35.56 1.74
C THR A 279 -3.52 -34.95 3.12
N GLY A 280 -4.67 -34.38 3.51
CA GLY A 280 -4.90 -33.76 4.82
C GLY A 280 -4.61 -32.26 4.89
N LEU A 281 -4.39 -31.56 3.76
CA LEU A 281 -4.31 -30.12 3.67
C LEU A 281 -5.64 -29.59 3.12
N LEU A 282 -6.35 -28.80 3.93
CA LEU A 282 -7.73 -28.41 3.68
C LEU A 282 -7.99 -27.87 2.26
N SER A 283 -7.18 -26.92 1.82
CA SER A 283 -7.36 -26.32 0.49
C SER A 283 -7.05 -27.31 -0.64
N TRP A 284 -6.02 -28.13 -0.49
CA TRP A 284 -5.62 -29.10 -1.50
C TRP A 284 -6.58 -30.29 -1.58
N ASP A 285 -7.13 -30.74 -0.47
CA ASP A 285 -8.16 -31.79 -0.43
C ASP A 285 -9.45 -31.35 -1.16
N HIS A 286 -9.66 -30.05 -1.28
CA HIS A 286 -10.74 -29.46 -2.08
C HIS A 286 -10.28 -29.00 -3.47
N ASN A 287 -9.14 -29.52 -3.97
CA ASN A 287 -8.57 -29.21 -5.29
C ASN A 287 -8.24 -27.71 -5.53
N LEU A 288 -7.96 -26.95 -4.48
CA LEU A 288 -7.38 -25.62 -4.61
C LEU A 288 -5.85 -25.76 -4.69
N LEU A 289 -5.33 -25.92 -5.89
CA LEU A 289 -3.91 -26.14 -6.19
C LEU A 289 -3.30 -24.99 -6.99
N GLY A 290 -4.05 -23.90 -7.24
CA GLY A 290 -3.64 -22.78 -8.08
C GLY A 290 -4.01 -22.94 -9.55
N ASP A 291 -4.95 -23.84 -9.88
CA ASP A 291 -5.40 -24.04 -11.25
C ASP A 291 -5.95 -22.75 -11.84
N GLY A 292 -5.55 -22.44 -13.09
CA GLY A 292 -5.95 -21.23 -13.78
C GLY A 292 -5.33 -19.92 -13.23
N GLN A 293 -4.48 -20.00 -12.21
CA GLN A 293 -3.81 -18.81 -11.65
C GLN A 293 -2.45 -18.61 -12.30
N ILE A 294 -2.14 -17.35 -12.63
CA ILE A 294 -0.82 -16.88 -13.06
C ILE A 294 -0.32 -15.90 -12.00
N ILE A 295 0.92 -16.13 -11.53
CA ILE A 295 1.56 -15.30 -10.52
C ILE A 295 2.75 -14.61 -11.18
N GLY A 296 2.78 -13.27 -11.12
CA GLY A 296 3.94 -12.49 -11.49
C GLY A 296 5.03 -12.64 -10.43
N VAL A 297 6.27 -12.71 -10.86
CA VAL A 297 7.46 -12.79 -9.97
C VAL A 297 8.53 -11.91 -10.57
N ALA A 298 9.14 -11.06 -9.74
CA ALA A 298 10.37 -10.37 -10.11
C ALA A 298 11.47 -10.73 -9.12
N ASP A 299 12.56 -11.28 -9.63
CA ASP A 299 13.66 -11.78 -8.80
C ASP A 299 14.94 -11.97 -9.64
N SER A 300 15.97 -12.64 -9.07
CA SER A 300 17.29 -12.81 -9.66
C SER A 300 17.37 -13.72 -10.89
N GLY A 301 16.27 -14.29 -11.35
CA GLY A 301 16.19 -15.25 -12.44
C GLY A 301 15.50 -16.56 -12.04
N ILE A 302 15.27 -17.45 -13.01
CA ILE A 302 14.82 -18.84 -12.79
C ILE A 302 15.72 -19.79 -13.56
N ASP A 303 16.21 -20.85 -12.92
CA ASP A 303 16.75 -22.02 -13.62
C ASP A 303 15.59 -22.75 -14.34
N THR A 304 15.36 -22.37 -15.57
CA THR A 304 14.25 -22.92 -16.41
C THR A 304 14.41 -24.40 -16.73
N LYS A 305 15.61 -24.95 -16.52
CA LYS A 305 15.92 -26.38 -16.70
C LYS A 305 15.69 -27.21 -15.43
N HIS A 306 15.48 -26.54 -14.28
CA HIS A 306 15.15 -27.25 -13.04
C HIS A 306 13.88 -28.05 -13.23
N CYS A 307 13.81 -29.27 -12.71
CA CYS A 307 12.68 -30.18 -12.96
C CYS A 307 11.33 -29.64 -12.45
N PHE A 308 11.31 -28.71 -11.51
CA PHE A 308 10.08 -28.03 -11.06
C PHE A 308 9.49 -27.10 -12.11
N PHE A 309 10.27 -26.62 -13.08
CA PHE A 309 9.87 -25.64 -14.09
C PHE A 309 9.96 -26.16 -15.53
N ALA A 310 10.89 -27.08 -15.80
CA ALA A 310 11.16 -27.58 -17.14
C ALA A 310 9.88 -28.06 -17.84
N ASP A 311 9.75 -27.72 -19.11
CA ASP A 311 8.68 -28.17 -20.00
C ASP A 311 9.33 -28.94 -21.15
N ALA A 312 9.02 -30.23 -21.26
CA ALA A 312 9.60 -31.10 -22.28
C ALA A 312 9.02 -30.82 -23.69
N TYR A 313 7.90 -30.13 -23.76
CA TYR A 313 7.14 -29.95 -25.00
C TYR A 313 7.14 -28.51 -25.52
N ARG A 314 7.43 -27.54 -24.65
CA ARG A 314 7.36 -26.11 -25.00
C ARG A 314 8.56 -25.35 -24.49
N PRO A 315 9.24 -24.57 -25.35
CA PRO A 315 10.30 -23.70 -24.90
C PRO A 315 9.75 -22.60 -24.00
N VAL A 316 10.57 -22.14 -23.07
CA VAL A 316 10.26 -20.97 -22.23
C VAL A 316 10.15 -19.74 -23.15
N PRO A 317 9.09 -18.96 -23.04
CA PRO A 317 8.91 -17.75 -23.85
C PRO A 317 9.75 -16.59 -23.26
N PHE A 318 11.04 -16.54 -23.65
CA PHE A 318 11.92 -15.41 -23.31
C PHE A 318 11.51 -14.20 -24.14
N VAL A 319 11.29 -13.09 -23.45
CA VAL A 319 10.82 -11.82 -24.02
C VAL A 319 11.82 -10.72 -23.73
N PRO A 320 12.48 -10.13 -24.73
CA PRO A 320 13.31 -8.96 -24.51
C PRO A 320 12.52 -7.79 -23.91
N TYR A 321 13.08 -7.15 -22.91
CA TYR A 321 12.46 -5.97 -22.33
C TYR A 321 12.46 -4.79 -23.32
N THR A 322 11.31 -4.17 -23.54
CA THR A 322 11.12 -3.06 -24.49
C THR A 322 10.47 -1.82 -23.87
N GLY A 323 10.49 -1.72 -22.54
CA GLY A 323 9.81 -0.64 -21.80
C GLY A 323 8.39 -1.03 -21.37
N ALA A 324 7.43 -0.11 -21.47
CA ALA A 324 6.07 -0.34 -21.01
C ALA A 324 5.38 -1.50 -21.77
N ALA A 325 4.74 -2.37 -21.01
CA ALA A 325 3.92 -3.44 -21.57
C ALA A 325 2.68 -2.84 -22.29
N THR A 326 2.40 -3.31 -23.49
CA THR A 326 1.22 -2.91 -24.25
C THR A 326 0.35 -4.13 -24.58
N ALA A 327 -0.94 -3.93 -24.83
CA ALA A 327 -1.84 -5.01 -25.22
C ALA A 327 -1.37 -5.74 -26.51
N SER A 328 -0.66 -5.08 -27.42
CA SER A 328 -0.09 -5.69 -28.62
C SER A 328 1.18 -6.50 -28.34
N SER A 329 1.90 -6.23 -27.23
CA SER A 329 3.05 -7.05 -26.84
C SER A 329 2.63 -8.41 -26.23
N THR A 330 1.37 -8.59 -25.89
CA THR A 330 0.87 -9.81 -25.19
C THR A 330 0.65 -11.01 -26.07
N SER A 331 0.19 -10.85 -27.30
CA SER A 331 -0.12 -12.00 -28.18
C SER A 331 1.12 -12.76 -28.66
N SER A 332 2.30 -12.12 -28.60
CA SER A 332 3.60 -12.73 -28.96
C SER A 332 4.52 -12.99 -27.77
N SER A 333 4.20 -12.50 -26.57
CA SER A 333 5.12 -12.48 -25.42
C SER A 333 4.79 -13.48 -24.30
N SER A 334 3.66 -14.22 -24.41
CA SER A 334 3.31 -15.23 -23.40
C SER A 334 2.77 -16.49 -24.05
N ASN A 335 3.13 -17.65 -23.47
CA ASN A 335 2.63 -18.97 -23.86
C ASN A 335 1.81 -19.57 -22.72
N LEU A 336 0.51 -19.28 -22.70
CA LEU A 336 -0.41 -19.79 -21.67
C LEU A 336 -0.54 -21.33 -21.64
N LEU A 337 -0.08 -22.03 -22.70
CA LEU A 337 -0.05 -23.49 -22.76
C LEU A 337 1.21 -24.08 -22.13
N ALA A 338 2.24 -23.25 -21.81
CA ALA A 338 3.41 -23.73 -21.09
C ALA A 338 3.04 -24.32 -19.72
N ARG A 339 3.80 -25.34 -19.29
CA ARG A 339 3.51 -26.06 -18.04
C ARG A 339 3.63 -25.14 -16.82
N LYS A 340 4.71 -24.37 -16.73
CA LYS A 340 5.01 -23.50 -15.59
C LYS A 340 5.28 -22.06 -15.96
N ILE A 341 6.29 -21.80 -16.77
CA ILE A 341 6.71 -20.45 -17.09
C ILE A 341 5.98 -20.00 -18.35
N VAL A 342 5.00 -19.11 -18.20
CA VAL A 342 4.20 -18.59 -19.34
C VAL A 342 4.81 -17.36 -19.99
N GLN A 343 5.72 -16.65 -19.28
CA GLN A 343 6.44 -15.48 -19.74
C GLN A 343 7.74 -15.34 -18.95
N TYR A 344 8.82 -14.97 -19.61
CA TYR A 344 10.10 -14.63 -18.99
C TYR A 344 10.64 -13.34 -19.62
N VAL A 345 10.51 -12.21 -18.95
CA VAL A 345 11.01 -10.93 -19.41
C VAL A 345 12.48 -10.80 -19.03
N THR A 346 13.34 -10.68 -20.04
CA THR A 346 14.80 -10.56 -19.88
C THR A 346 15.18 -9.10 -19.70
N TYR A 347 14.98 -8.55 -18.50
CA TYR A 347 15.33 -7.16 -18.22
C TYR A 347 16.81 -7.02 -17.84
N ALA A 348 17.30 -7.78 -16.90
CA ALA A 348 18.72 -7.80 -16.52
C ALA A 348 19.48 -8.84 -17.36
N ASP A 349 19.08 -10.11 -17.30
CA ASP A 349 19.62 -11.16 -18.15
C ASP A 349 18.56 -12.27 -18.41
N ALA A 350 18.92 -13.54 -18.65
CA ALA A 350 18.04 -14.63 -19.01
C ALA A 350 18.29 -15.91 -18.18
N SER A 351 18.89 -15.75 -17.01
CA SER A 351 19.30 -16.87 -16.15
C SER A 351 19.22 -16.46 -14.67
N ASP A 352 19.21 -17.44 -13.78
CA ASP A 352 19.40 -17.17 -12.35
C ASP A 352 20.90 -17.11 -12.01
N ASP A 353 21.24 -16.36 -10.98
CA ASP A 353 22.60 -16.31 -10.46
C ASP A 353 23.00 -17.63 -9.75
N ALA A 354 24.27 -17.75 -9.37
CA ALA A 354 24.80 -18.96 -8.72
C ALA A 354 24.18 -19.21 -7.33
N GLU A 355 23.65 -18.18 -6.67
CA GLU A 355 22.98 -18.30 -5.39
C GLU A 355 21.56 -18.89 -5.54
N GLY A 356 20.90 -18.63 -6.68
CA GLY A 356 19.63 -19.24 -7.04
C GLY A 356 18.44 -18.72 -6.26
N HIS A 357 18.40 -17.45 -5.95
CA HIS A 357 17.34 -16.89 -5.14
C HIS A 357 15.99 -16.91 -5.87
N GLY A 358 15.92 -16.43 -7.11
CA GLY A 358 14.68 -16.40 -7.88
C GLY A 358 14.14 -17.80 -8.21
N THR A 359 15.02 -18.78 -8.50
CA THR A 359 14.65 -20.19 -8.64
C THR A 359 13.98 -20.72 -7.37
N HIS A 360 14.53 -20.39 -6.22
CA HIS A 360 14.01 -20.80 -4.93
C HIS A 360 12.65 -20.12 -4.62
N VAL A 361 12.51 -18.81 -4.86
CA VAL A 361 11.25 -18.05 -4.71
C VAL A 361 10.16 -18.62 -5.62
N ALA A 362 10.44 -18.78 -6.89
CA ALA A 362 9.51 -19.35 -7.87
C ALA A 362 9.10 -20.78 -7.50
N GLY A 363 10.05 -21.58 -7.00
CA GLY A 363 9.81 -22.94 -6.49
C GLY A 363 8.84 -22.95 -5.31
N THR A 364 8.97 -21.99 -4.41
CA THR A 364 8.08 -21.82 -3.25
C THR A 364 6.66 -21.43 -3.68
N ILE A 365 6.51 -20.58 -4.69
CA ILE A 365 5.19 -20.16 -5.21
C ILE A 365 4.45 -21.37 -5.80
N GLY A 366 5.05 -22.00 -6.82
CA GLY A 366 4.32 -22.94 -7.64
C GLY A 366 5.18 -24.00 -8.33
N GLY A 367 6.44 -24.19 -7.89
CA GLY A 367 7.30 -25.27 -8.42
C GLY A 367 6.69 -26.64 -8.20
N SER A 368 6.70 -27.50 -9.22
CA SER A 368 6.24 -28.90 -9.09
C SER A 368 6.91 -29.78 -10.14
N PRO A 369 7.22 -31.05 -9.81
CA PRO A 369 7.72 -31.99 -10.81
C PRO A 369 6.65 -32.26 -11.88
N PRO A 370 7.06 -32.71 -13.09
CA PRO A 370 6.11 -32.97 -14.18
C PRO A 370 5.18 -34.16 -13.87
N THR A 371 5.62 -35.11 -13.00
CA THR A 371 4.85 -36.28 -12.61
C THR A 371 4.65 -36.26 -11.10
N PRO A 372 3.41 -36.30 -10.60
CA PRO A 372 3.12 -36.52 -9.18
C PRO A 372 3.57 -37.86 -8.66
N GLY A 373 3.64 -38.04 -7.33
CA GLY A 373 3.98 -39.29 -6.69
C GLY A 373 5.50 -39.53 -6.56
N THR A 374 6.29 -38.47 -6.62
CA THR A 374 7.75 -38.54 -6.50
C THR A 374 8.22 -38.20 -5.07
N THR A 375 9.48 -38.46 -4.76
CA THR A 375 10.13 -38.05 -3.50
C THR A 375 10.20 -36.52 -3.33
N TYR A 376 9.90 -35.77 -4.38
CA TYR A 376 9.86 -34.29 -4.36
C TYR A 376 8.50 -33.72 -3.99
N ASP A 377 7.43 -34.48 -3.95
CA ASP A 377 6.09 -34.04 -3.65
C ASP A 377 5.96 -33.28 -2.32
N PRO A 378 6.68 -33.63 -1.25
CA PRO A 378 6.69 -32.84 -0.03
C PRO A 378 7.21 -31.40 -0.20
N TYR A 379 7.93 -31.12 -1.28
CA TYR A 379 8.65 -29.86 -1.52
C TYR A 379 8.08 -29.02 -2.66
N VAL A 380 6.94 -29.43 -3.24
CA VAL A 380 6.26 -28.60 -4.24
C VAL A 380 5.78 -27.27 -3.65
N GLY A 381 5.60 -26.30 -4.50
CA GLY A 381 5.16 -24.94 -4.13
C GLY A 381 3.77 -24.90 -3.48
N MET A 382 3.39 -23.76 -2.97
CA MET A 382 2.13 -23.52 -2.26
C MET A 382 0.92 -23.67 -3.19
N ALA A 383 1.06 -23.27 -4.44
CA ALA A 383 0.07 -23.39 -5.52
C ALA A 383 0.68 -24.19 -6.69
N PRO A 384 0.83 -25.54 -6.56
CA PRO A 384 1.64 -26.34 -7.47
C PRO A 384 1.10 -26.41 -8.90
N ASN A 385 -0.16 -26.05 -9.16
CA ASN A 385 -0.75 -25.98 -10.49
C ASN A 385 -0.78 -24.56 -11.08
N SER A 386 -0.36 -23.54 -10.32
CA SER A 386 -0.22 -22.17 -10.83
C SER A 386 0.90 -22.08 -11.87
N LYS A 387 0.85 -21.02 -12.66
CA LYS A 387 1.86 -20.65 -13.66
C LYS A 387 2.55 -19.34 -13.26
N ILE A 388 3.71 -19.11 -13.85
CA ILE A 388 4.60 -18.01 -13.50
C ILE A 388 4.81 -17.10 -14.71
N ALA A 389 4.60 -15.79 -14.54
CA ALA A 389 5.09 -14.75 -15.42
C ALA A 389 6.27 -14.08 -14.71
N PHE A 390 7.48 -14.33 -15.22
CA PHE A 390 8.72 -13.91 -14.56
C PHE A 390 9.30 -12.66 -15.19
N PHE A 391 9.80 -11.75 -14.35
CA PHE A 391 10.52 -10.56 -14.74
C PHE A 391 11.92 -10.62 -14.09
N ASP A 392 12.95 -10.81 -14.90
CA ASP A 392 14.31 -11.00 -14.44
C ASP A 392 14.97 -9.65 -14.13
N ILE A 393 15.26 -9.41 -12.85
CA ILE A 393 15.93 -8.21 -12.35
C ILE A 393 17.34 -8.49 -11.85
N GLY A 394 17.81 -9.75 -11.94
CA GLY A 394 19.11 -10.20 -11.44
C GLY A 394 20.19 -10.26 -12.50
N HIS A 395 21.41 -9.98 -12.10
CA HIS A 395 22.60 -10.18 -12.90
C HIS A 395 23.35 -11.43 -12.42
N SER A 396 24.15 -12.02 -13.30
CA SER A 396 24.94 -13.21 -13.00
C SER A 396 25.93 -13.05 -11.85
N ASP A 397 26.25 -11.80 -11.46
CA ASP A 397 27.10 -11.45 -10.31
C ASP A 397 26.33 -11.36 -8.97
N GLY A 398 25.02 -11.62 -8.98
CA GLY A 398 24.17 -11.57 -7.80
C GLY A 398 23.53 -10.20 -7.53
N THR A 399 23.88 -9.17 -8.29
CA THR A 399 23.26 -7.84 -8.14
C THR A 399 21.84 -7.78 -8.73
N LEU A 400 21.00 -6.88 -8.22
CA LEU A 400 19.66 -6.67 -8.73
C LEU A 400 19.51 -5.26 -9.29
N THR A 401 18.85 -5.16 -10.45
CA THR A 401 18.51 -3.89 -11.08
C THR A 401 17.01 -3.87 -11.38
N ILE A 402 16.33 -2.81 -11.00
CA ILE A 402 14.89 -2.62 -11.25
C ILE A 402 14.67 -1.45 -12.21
N PRO A 403 13.59 -1.46 -13.01
CA PRO A 403 13.19 -0.29 -13.78
C PRO A 403 12.93 0.92 -12.89
N ASP A 404 13.14 2.11 -13.42
CA ASP A 404 12.87 3.36 -12.71
C ASP A 404 11.38 3.70 -12.60
N ASP A 405 10.55 3.04 -13.40
CA ASP A 405 9.08 3.07 -13.33
C ASP A 405 8.57 1.66 -13.09
N LEU A 406 8.01 1.43 -11.89
CA LEU A 406 7.52 0.12 -11.48
C LEU A 406 6.03 -0.12 -11.84
N THR A 407 5.43 0.74 -12.63
CA THR A 407 4.05 0.58 -13.13
C THR A 407 4.01 -0.32 -14.38
N SER A 408 3.52 0.19 -15.51
CA SER A 408 3.45 -0.58 -16.77
C SER A 408 4.78 -1.16 -17.28
N PRO A 409 5.94 -0.47 -17.11
CA PRO A 409 7.23 -1.05 -17.51
C PRO A 409 7.67 -2.25 -16.67
N PHE A 410 7.10 -2.47 -15.50
CA PHE A 410 7.45 -3.55 -14.58
C PHE A 410 6.27 -4.47 -14.27
N LEU A 411 5.33 -4.04 -13.40
CA LEU A 411 4.15 -4.86 -13.03
C LEU A 411 3.24 -5.15 -14.22
N GLY A 412 3.19 -4.24 -15.19
CA GLY A 412 2.36 -4.36 -16.38
C GLY A 412 2.64 -5.61 -17.20
N TRP A 413 3.89 -6.10 -17.29
CA TRP A 413 4.25 -7.30 -18.04
C TRP A 413 3.54 -8.54 -17.52
N ALA A 414 3.60 -8.77 -16.20
CA ALA A 414 2.90 -9.89 -15.58
C ALA A 414 1.38 -9.73 -15.66
N TYR A 415 0.86 -8.50 -15.47
CA TYR A 415 -0.57 -8.22 -15.53
C TYR A 415 -1.18 -8.55 -16.89
N VAL A 416 -0.53 -8.13 -17.99
CA VAL A 416 -0.98 -8.44 -19.36
C VAL A 416 -0.80 -9.91 -19.72
N ALA A 417 0.16 -10.63 -19.10
CA ALA A 417 0.27 -12.09 -19.21
C ALA A 417 -0.84 -12.83 -18.42
N GLY A 418 -1.70 -12.11 -17.70
CA GLY A 418 -2.84 -12.66 -16.95
C GLY A 418 -2.61 -12.80 -15.45
N ALA A 419 -1.47 -12.39 -14.92
CA ALA A 419 -1.23 -12.39 -13.47
C ALA A 419 -2.16 -11.42 -12.74
N ARG A 420 -2.63 -11.84 -11.57
CA ARG A 420 -3.42 -11.00 -10.64
C ARG A 420 -2.82 -10.98 -9.24
N ILE A 421 -1.69 -11.63 -9.07
CA ILE A 421 -0.85 -11.61 -7.88
C ILE A 421 0.57 -11.42 -8.38
N HIS A 422 1.36 -10.57 -7.71
CA HIS A 422 2.77 -10.33 -8.03
C HIS A 422 3.63 -10.42 -6.78
N SER A 423 4.61 -11.31 -6.76
CA SER A 423 5.53 -11.55 -5.66
C SER A 423 6.84 -10.81 -5.86
N ASN A 424 7.26 -10.05 -4.86
CA ASN A 424 8.48 -9.26 -4.86
C ASN A 424 9.27 -9.56 -3.59
N SER A 425 10.27 -10.43 -3.74
CA SER A 425 11.13 -10.88 -2.65
C SER A 425 12.40 -10.04 -2.54
N TRP A 426 12.28 -8.74 -2.74
CA TRP A 426 13.36 -7.76 -2.71
C TRP A 426 12.86 -6.43 -2.13
N GLY A 427 13.78 -5.57 -1.75
CA GLY A 427 13.48 -4.23 -1.24
C GLY A 427 14.75 -3.45 -0.95
N VAL A 428 14.60 -2.20 -0.56
CA VAL A 428 15.68 -1.30 -0.17
C VAL A 428 15.55 -0.94 1.30
N SER A 429 16.67 -0.91 2.04
CA SER A 429 16.68 -0.67 3.50
C SER A 429 16.33 0.79 3.82
N THR A 430 15.04 1.12 3.68
CA THR A 430 14.47 2.38 4.12
C THR A 430 12.99 2.20 4.45
N PRO A 431 12.50 2.71 5.60
CA PRO A 431 11.11 2.57 6.01
C PRO A 431 10.17 3.59 5.37
N TYR A 432 10.72 4.56 4.64
CA TYR A 432 9.95 5.65 4.06
C TYR A 432 9.08 5.20 2.90
N TYR A 433 8.01 5.96 2.64
CA TYR A 433 7.18 5.81 1.47
C TYR A 433 7.87 6.45 0.27
N THR A 434 8.65 5.65 -0.48
CA THR A 434 9.45 6.09 -1.63
C THR A 434 8.63 6.16 -2.92
N ALA A 435 9.26 6.64 -4.00
CA ALA A 435 8.69 6.59 -5.35
C ALA A 435 8.30 5.16 -5.77
N ASN A 436 9.10 4.15 -5.39
CA ASN A 436 8.79 2.75 -5.66
C ASN A 436 7.52 2.28 -4.92
N ALA A 437 7.35 2.68 -3.66
CA ALA A 437 6.15 2.41 -2.88
C ALA A 437 4.91 3.09 -3.49
N ARG A 438 5.07 4.33 -3.95
CA ARG A 438 4.03 5.08 -4.68
C ARG A 438 3.64 4.40 -5.98
N ASP A 439 4.60 3.89 -6.75
CA ASP A 439 4.34 3.21 -8.03
C ASP A 439 3.53 1.93 -7.83
N PHE A 440 3.83 1.16 -6.78
CA PHE A 440 3.05 -0.03 -6.44
C PHE A 440 1.62 0.34 -6.04
N ASP A 441 1.45 1.38 -5.22
CA ASP A 441 0.11 1.87 -4.86
C ASP A 441 -0.65 2.41 -6.07
N LEU A 442 0.02 3.13 -6.97
CA LEU A 442 -0.56 3.66 -8.21
C LEU A 442 -1.04 2.52 -9.11
N PHE A 443 -0.17 1.52 -9.36
CA PHE A 443 -0.53 0.40 -10.21
C PHE A 443 -1.73 -0.38 -9.66
N MET A 444 -1.75 -0.67 -8.35
CA MET A 444 -2.89 -1.36 -7.72
C MET A 444 -4.16 -0.49 -7.71
N TYR A 445 -4.02 0.82 -7.61
CA TYR A 445 -5.15 1.75 -7.69
C TYR A 445 -5.77 1.78 -9.09
N GLU A 446 -4.97 1.68 -10.13
CA GLU A 446 -5.42 1.63 -11.53
C GLU A 446 -5.92 0.22 -11.92
N HIS A 447 -5.37 -0.84 -11.32
CA HIS A 447 -5.67 -2.25 -11.58
C HIS A 447 -6.25 -2.92 -10.34
N LYS A 448 -7.54 -2.66 -10.08
CA LYS A 448 -8.25 -3.03 -8.82
C LYS A 448 -8.26 -4.54 -8.51
N ASP A 449 -8.02 -5.41 -9.50
CA ASP A 449 -7.95 -6.86 -9.37
C ASP A 449 -6.53 -7.40 -9.12
N MET A 450 -5.55 -6.49 -8.99
CA MET A 450 -4.14 -6.84 -8.74
C MET A 450 -3.83 -6.85 -7.24
N VAL A 451 -3.09 -7.86 -6.78
CA VAL A 451 -2.46 -7.93 -5.45
C VAL A 451 -0.95 -7.97 -5.62
N VAL A 452 -0.24 -7.05 -4.99
CA VAL A 452 1.22 -7.04 -4.92
C VAL A 452 1.65 -7.48 -3.52
N VAL A 453 2.52 -8.49 -3.45
CA VAL A 453 3.06 -9.07 -2.22
C VAL A 453 4.53 -8.71 -2.13
N VAL A 454 4.98 -8.19 -0.99
CA VAL A 454 6.34 -7.66 -0.83
C VAL A 454 6.95 -8.10 0.49
N ALA A 455 8.20 -8.50 0.44
CA ALA A 455 8.99 -8.84 1.63
C ALA A 455 9.17 -7.63 2.54
N ALA A 456 8.90 -7.79 3.84
CA ALA A 456 9.01 -6.69 4.80
C ALA A 456 10.45 -6.20 4.98
N GLY A 457 11.45 -7.05 4.69
CA GLY A 457 12.87 -6.80 4.93
C GLY A 457 13.42 -7.66 6.07
N ASN A 458 14.75 -7.60 6.27
CA ASN A 458 15.44 -8.44 7.27
C ASN A 458 16.29 -7.63 8.23
N ASP A 459 15.90 -6.39 8.44
CA ASP A 459 16.60 -5.42 9.27
C ASP A 459 16.00 -5.34 10.70
N GLY A 460 15.23 -6.40 11.11
CA GLY A 460 14.54 -6.46 12.40
C GLY A 460 15.40 -6.89 13.59
N SER A 461 16.70 -7.11 13.40
CA SER A 461 17.62 -7.47 14.47
C SER A 461 17.69 -6.42 15.58
N CYS A 462 18.04 -6.85 16.79
CA CYS A 462 18.05 -6.02 17.99
C CYS A 462 16.66 -5.44 18.30
N ASP A 463 16.55 -4.37 19.03
CA ASP A 463 15.26 -3.75 19.36
C ASP A 463 14.79 -2.69 18.34
N GLY A 464 15.36 -2.72 17.14
CA GLY A 464 15.01 -1.78 16.07
C GLY A 464 13.51 -1.84 15.73
N GLN A 465 12.86 -0.69 15.75
CA GLN A 465 11.53 -0.47 15.20
C GLN A 465 11.66 0.38 13.94
N THR A 466 10.61 0.39 13.09
CA THR A 466 10.61 1.19 11.86
C THR A 466 11.70 0.72 10.89
N THR A 467 11.80 -0.61 10.73
CA THR A 467 12.78 -1.27 9.87
C THR A 467 12.16 -1.93 8.62
N VAL A 468 10.84 -1.77 8.41
CA VAL A 468 10.17 -2.26 7.19
C VAL A 468 10.74 -1.56 5.96
N ASN A 469 11.15 -2.34 4.97
CA ASN A 469 11.81 -1.85 3.77
C ASN A 469 10.82 -1.30 2.72
N SER A 470 11.28 -0.39 1.86
CA SER A 470 10.53 -0.01 0.66
C SER A 470 10.81 -1.02 -0.48
N PRO A 471 9.81 -1.40 -1.31
CA PRO A 471 8.44 -0.86 -1.41
C PRO A 471 7.41 -1.51 -0.47
N SER A 472 7.81 -2.34 0.49
CA SER A 472 6.91 -2.98 1.46
C SER A 472 6.18 -1.95 2.36
N SER A 473 6.74 -0.73 2.48
CA SER A 473 6.11 0.42 3.13
C SER A 473 4.91 1.00 2.37
N ALA A 474 4.62 0.55 1.14
CA ALA A 474 3.42 0.93 0.39
C ALA A 474 2.13 0.54 1.14
N LYS A 475 1.04 1.28 0.90
CA LYS A 475 -0.23 1.13 1.63
C LYS A 475 -1.00 -0.11 1.21
N ASN A 476 -1.13 -0.31 -0.12
CA ASN A 476 -2.03 -1.29 -0.71
C ASN A 476 -1.42 -2.70 -0.78
N VAL A 477 -0.08 -2.82 -0.80
CA VAL A 477 0.61 -4.10 -0.88
C VAL A 477 0.32 -4.99 0.33
N VAL A 478 0.47 -6.29 0.17
CA VAL A 478 0.57 -7.24 1.28
C VAL A 478 2.04 -7.33 1.68
N SER A 479 2.40 -6.65 2.76
CA SER A 479 3.74 -6.66 3.36
C SER A 479 3.88 -7.90 4.24
N VAL A 480 4.92 -8.72 4.01
CA VAL A 480 5.08 -10.03 4.65
C VAL A 480 6.34 -10.10 5.50
N GLY A 481 6.15 -10.28 6.81
CA GLY A 481 7.21 -10.60 7.76
C GLY A 481 7.45 -12.11 7.86
N ALA A 482 8.52 -12.52 8.54
CA ALA A 482 8.93 -13.91 8.65
C ALA A 482 8.74 -14.48 10.06
N THR A 483 8.14 -15.68 10.15
CA THR A 483 8.17 -16.51 11.36
C THR A 483 9.26 -17.58 11.25
N MET A 484 9.58 -18.18 12.40
CA MET A 484 10.32 -19.43 12.44
C MET A 484 9.48 -20.54 11.77
N THR A 485 10.11 -21.68 11.44
CA THR A 485 9.45 -22.90 11.04
C THR A 485 9.39 -23.90 12.22
N ASN A 486 8.88 -25.12 11.98
CA ASN A 486 8.84 -26.13 13.02
C ASN A 486 10.18 -26.90 13.19
N ALA A 487 10.28 -27.60 14.31
CA ALA A 487 11.47 -28.33 14.72
C ALA A 487 11.96 -29.38 13.70
N ASP A 488 11.04 -30.13 13.09
CA ASP A 488 11.43 -31.20 12.19
C ASP A 488 12.06 -30.72 10.89
N ASN A 489 11.76 -29.49 10.50
CA ASN A 489 12.41 -28.86 9.40
C ASN A 489 13.92 -28.69 9.61
N TYR A 490 14.33 -28.32 10.81
CA TYR A 490 15.74 -28.14 11.14
C TYR A 490 16.48 -29.47 11.15
N ALA A 491 15.85 -30.55 11.66
CA ALA A 491 16.42 -31.89 11.64
C ALA A 491 16.69 -32.39 10.21
N TYR A 492 15.77 -32.08 9.30
CA TYR A 492 15.86 -32.50 7.89
C TYR A 492 16.99 -31.80 7.13
N THR A 493 17.21 -30.51 7.36
CA THR A 493 18.21 -29.72 6.62
C THR A 493 19.64 -29.98 7.07
N GLY A 494 19.83 -30.83 8.10
CA GLY A 494 21.16 -31.10 8.68
C GLY A 494 21.73 -29.91 9.46
N LEU A 495 21.00 -28.82 9.52
CA LEU A 495 21.28 -27.71 10.40
C LEU A 495 20.88 -28.11 11.82
N GLN A 496 21.74 -28.85 12.48
CA GLN A 496 21.68 -29.02 13.94
C GLN A 496 22.60 -27.95 14.56
N PRO A 497 22.14 -26.75 14.82
CA PRO A 497 22.93 -25.83 15.61
C PRO A 497 22.97 -26.39 17.03
N PRO A 498 24.10 -26.25 17.74
CA PRO A 498 24.19 -26.64 19.16
C PRO A 498 23.13 -25.97 20.04
N TYR A 499 22.50 -24.93 19.59
CA TYR A 499 21.43 -24.16 20.29
C TYR A 499 20.06 -24.83 20.23
N TYR A 500 19.75 -25.55 19.14
CA TYR A 500 18.48 -26.22 18.94
C TYR A 500 18.24 -27.30 19.96
N ALA A 501 19.31 -27.98 20.39
CA ALA A 501 19.24 -29.01 21.42
C ALA A 501 18.95 -28.44 22.82
N SER A 502 19.26 -27.15 23.06
CA SER A 502 19.07 -26.52 24.37
C SER A 502 17.69 -25.92 24.57
N ASP A 503 17.04 -25.42 23.50
CA ASP A 503 15.68 -24.84 23.56
C ASP A 503 14.89 -24.99 22.26
N PRO A 504 14.33 -26.19 21.99
CA PRO A 504 13.52 -26.44 20.79
C PRO A 504 12.22 -25.60 20.77
N GLY A 505 11.79 -25.04 21.89
CA GLY A 505 10.62 -24.17 21.98
C GLY A 505 10.77 -22.83 21.24
N LEU A 506 12.01 -22.39 20.99
CA LEU A 506 12.29 -21.18 20.23
C LEU A 506 12.00 -21.35 18.75
N PHE A 507 12.09 -22.57 18.22
CA PHE A 507 11.96 -22.85 16.79
C PHE A 507 10.57 -23.37 16.45
N THR A 508 9.57 -22.54 16.64
CA THR A 508 8.18 -22.85 16.28
C THR A 508 7.63 -21.75 15.37
N SER A 509 6.68 -22.07 14.53
CA SER A 509 6.00 -21.09 13.66
C SER A 509 5.14 -20.08 14.45
N ASN A 510 5.05 -20.20 15.76
CA ASN A 510 4.47 -19.18 16.65
C ASN A 510 5.47 -18.11 17.08
N ASN A 511 6.75 -18.28 16.74
CA ASN A 511 7.79 -17.29 17.01
C ASN A 511 8.14 -16.52 15.75
N LEU A 512 8.41 -15.24 15.90
CA LEU A 512 8.91 -14.37 14.83
C LEU A 512 10.40 -14.67 14.57
N ALA A 513 10.80 -14.69 13.30
CA ALA A 513 12.21 -14.79 12.95
C ALA A 513 12.93 -13.49 13.34
N MET A 514 14.13 -13.63 13.91
CA MET A 514 14.89 -12.52 14.50
C MET A 514 15.17 -11.38 13.51
N PHE A 515 15.39 -11.71 12.26
CA PHE A 515 15.69 -10.75 11.20
C PHE A 515 14.45 -10.05 10.63
N SER A 516 13.23 -10.54 10.91
CA SER A 516 12.01 -9.99 10.32
C SER A 516 11.87 -8.51 10.62
N SER A 517 11.87 -7.68 9.58
CA SER A 517 11.67 -6.23 9.70
C SER A 517 10.33 -5.91 10.33
N ARG A 518 10.30 -4.83 11.09
CA ARG A 518 9.23 -4.41 11.98
C ARG A 518 8.76 -3.00 11.67
N GLY A 519 7.48 -2.77 11.86
CA GLY A 519 6.91 -1.43 11.83
C GLY A 519 7.20 -0.62 13.11
N PRO A 520 6.43 0.43 13.34
CA PRO A 520 5.52 1.03 12.37
C PRO A 520 6.29 1.69 11.21
N THR A 521 5.60 2.06 10.13
CA THR A 521 6.19 2.99 9.16
C THR A 521 6.39 4.37 9.80
N PRO A 522 7.18 5.29 9.21
CA PRO A 522 7.38 6.63 9.77
C PRO A 522 6.08 7.41 10.02
N ASP A 523 5.04 7.19 9.20
CA ASP A 523 3.69 7.75 9.36
C ASP A 523 2.79 6.90 10.28
N LEU A 524 3.38 5.97 11.04
CA LEU A 524 2.75 5.12 12.07
C LEU A 524 1.71 4.11 11.54
N ARG A 525 1.77 3.72 10.26
CA ARG A 525 0.95 2.61 9.76
C ARG A 525 1.47 1.26 10.28
N ILE A 526 0.55 0.33 10.46
CA ILE A 526 0.85 -1.04 10.84
C ILE A 526 1.51 -1.74 9.66
N LYS A 527 2.73 -2.24 9.85
CA LYS A 527 3.50 -3.10 8.95
C LYS A 527 4.38 -4.04 9.78
N PRO A 528 4.70 -5.26 9.30
CA PRO A 528 4.13 -5.90 8.11
C PRO A 528 2.61 -6.05 8.20
N ASP A 529 1.91 -6.40 7.10
CA ASP A 529 0.47 -6.71 7.15
C ASP A 529 0.24 -8.08 7.80
N ILE A 530 0.99 -9.09 7.37
CA ILE A 530 0.93 -10.47 7.88
C ILE A 530 2.33 -11.07 7.97
N VAL A 531 2.42 -12.19 8.66
CA VAL A 531 3.65 -12.98 8.72
C VAL A 531 3.44 -14.40 8.21
N ALA A 532 4.52 -15.04 7.79
CA ALA A 532 4.53 -16.42 7.33
C ALA A 532 5.90 -17.07 7.61
N PRO A 533 6.02 -18.43 7.63
CA PRO A 533 7.30 -19.08 7.81
C PRO A 533 8.33 -18.64 6.79
N GLY A 534 9.47 -18.15 7.26
CA GLY A 534 10.56 -17.62 6.44
C GLY A 534 11.96 -18.04 6.90
N PHE A 535 12.09 -18.83 7.97
CA PHE A 535 13.37 -19.28 8.49
C PHE A 535 13.67 -20.72 8.05
N ASN A 536 14.86 -20.94 7.44
CA ASN A 536 15.37 -22.24 7.02
C ASN A 536 14.38 -23.06 6.18
N THR A 537 13.86 -22.47 5.16
CA THR A 537 12.88 -23.07 4.28
C THR A 537 13.50 -23.77 3.06
N ILE A 538 12.96 -24.91 2.45
CA ILE A 538 13.57 -25.70 1.35
C ILE A 538 12.79 -25.56 0.02
N SER A 539 13.40 -25.19 -1.10
CA SER A 539 12.84 -25.09 -2.43
C SER A 539 13.86 -25.47 -3.50
N ALA A 540 13.49 -25.23 -4.75
CA ALA A 540 14.33 -25.49 -5.89
C ALA A 540 15.72 -24.85 -5.75
N ARG A 541 16.75 -25.60 -6.16
CA ARG A 541 18.16 -25.17 -6.13
C ARG A 541 18.67 -24.90 -7.54
N THR A 542 19.49 -23.87 -7.72
CA THR A 542 20.23 -23.63 -8.97
C THR A 542 21.73 -23.89 -8.76
N PRO A 543 22.49 -24.37 -9.74
CA PRO A 543 21.99 -25.09 -10.91
C PRO A 543 21.38 -26.44 -10.47
N GLY A 544 20.08 -26.59 -10.74
CA GLY A 544 19.40 -27.86 -10.53
C GLY A 544 19.84 -28.87 -11.59
N GLN A 545 20.10 -30.10 -11.19
CA GLN A 545 20.24 -31.16 -12.18
C GLN A 545 18.93 -31.28 -12.95
N ASN A 546 19.00 -31.38 -14.28
CA ASN A 546 17.89 -31.32 -15.21
C ASN A 546 16.80 -32.38 -15.02
N ALA A 547 16.94 -33.32 -14.15
CA ALA A 547 15.98 -34.39 -13.93
C ALA A 547 15.61 -34.55 -12.46
N CYS A 548 14.33 -34.57 -12.15
CA CYS A 548 13.81 -35.16 -10.94
C CYS A 548 14.19 -36.67 -10.94
N GLY A 549 14.71 -37.20 -9.83
CA GLY A 549 15.30 -38.49 -9.73
C GLY A 549 16.72 -38.48 -9.19
N GLN A 550 17.33 -37.32 -9.09
CA GLN A 550 18.60 -37.09 -8.41
C GLN A 550 18.41 -37.01 -6.87
N PRO A 551 19.49 -37.16 -6.07
CA PRO A 551 19.40 -36.93 -4.62
C PRO A 551 18.79 -35.57 -4.28
N LEU A 552 17.97 -35.48 -3.22
CA LEU A 552 17.28 -34.26 -2.80
C LEU A 552 18.22 -33.07 -2.65
N SER A 553 19.42 -33.30 -2.11
CA SER A 553 20.45 -32.23 -1.93
C SER A 553 20.99 -31.63 -3.24
N SER A 554 20.81 -32.32 -4.38
CA SER A 554 21.20 -31.80 -5.69
C SER A 554 20.10 -30.95 -6.35
N VAL A 555 18.85 -31.10 -5.90
CA VAL A 555 17.68 -30.49 -6.51
C VAL A 555 17.09 -29.40 -5.61
N LEU A 556 17.29 -29.50 -4.30
CA LEU A 556 16.73 -28.64 -3.29
C LEU A 556 17.80 -27.97 -2.44
N THR A 557 17.50 -26.77 -1.96
CA THR A 557 18.33 -26.04 -0.99
C THR A 557 17.45 -25.36 0.06
N SER A 558 18.04 -24.98 1.18
CA SER A 558 17.35 -24.18 2.22
C SER A 558 17.85 -22.73 2.18
N LYS A 559 16.93 -21.80 2.42
CA LYS A 559 17.23 -20.37 2.58
C LYS A 559 16.40 -19.77 3.73
N SER A 560 16.76 -18.58 4.23
CA SER A 560 16.06 -17.88 5.32
C SER A 560 15.80 -16.43 4.95
N GLY A 561 14.64 -15.88 5.39
CA GLY A 561 14.29 -14.49 5.21
C GLY A 561 12.82 -14.18 4.95
N THR A 562 12.45 -12.90 4.95
CA THR A 562 11.09 -12.45 4.61
C THR A 562 10.75 -12.70 3.15
N SER A 563 11.75 -12.71 2.28
CA SER A 563 11.56 -13.06 0.86
C SER A 563 11.17 -14.50 0.63
N MET A 564 11.23 -15.35 1.62
CA MET A 564 10.73 -16.71 1.56
C MET A 564 9.35 -16.85 2.15
N ALA A 565 9.03 -16.04 3.12
CA ALA A 565 7.67 -15.87 3.60
C ALA A 565 6.76 -15.28 2.50
N THR A 566 7.27 -14.32 1.73
CA THR A 566 6.55 -13.61 0.66
C THR A 566 6.00 -14.53 -0.42
N PRO A 567 6.78 -15.39 -1.09
CA PRO A 567 6.26 -16.32 -2.10
C PRO A 567 5.33 -17.38 -1.50
N ALA A 568 5.53 -17.76 -0.24
CA ALA A 568 4.61 -18.64 0.44
C ALA A 568 3.23 -18.01 0.60
N VAL A 569 3.17 -16.74 0.97
CA VAL A 569 1.92 -15.96 0.99
C VAL A 569 1.36 -15.79 -0.42
N ALA A 570 2.17 -15.41 -1.41
CA ALA A 570 1.71 -15.20 -2.78
C ALA A 570 1.01 -16.46 -3.37
N GLY A 571 1.58 -17.66 -3.13
CA GLY A 571 0.94 -18.90 -3.50
C GLY A 571 -0.40 -19.13 -2.79
N HIS A 572 -0.51 -18.82 -1.50
CA HIS A 572 -1.78 -18.95 -0.76
C HIS A 572 -2.83 -17.91 -1.17
N LEU A 573 -2.42 -16.71 -1.55
CA LEU A 573 -3.34 -15.73 -2.14
C LEU A 573 -3.90 -16.21 -3.48
N ALA A 574 -3.12 -17.00 -4.25
CA ALA A 574 -3.64 -17.65 -5.46
C ALA A 574 -4.70 -18.71 -5.14
N LEU A 575 -4.57 -19.45 -4.03
CA LEU A 575 -5.61 -20.37 -3.55
C LEU A 575 -6.87 -19.60 -3.11
N ILE A 576 -6.73 -18.51 -2.39
CA ILE A 576 -7.86 -17.61 -2.05
C ILE A 576 -8.54 -17.13 -3.33
N ARG A 577 -7.78 -16.66 -4.31
CA ARG A 577 -8.36 -16.18 -5.56
C ARG A 577 -9.06 -17.31 -6.31
N GLN A 578 -8.47 -18.52 -6.39
CA GLN A 578 -9.07 -19.70 -6.99
C GLN A 578 -10.39 -20.07 -6.29
N TYR A 579 -10.47 -19.98 -4.95
CA TYR A 579 -11.69 -20.23 -4.19
C TYR A 579 -12.89 -19.41 -4.72
N PHE A 580 -12.68 -18.15 -5.04
CA PHE A 580 -13.72 -17.31 -5.62
C PHE A 580 -13.96 -17.58 -7.10
N VAL A 581 -12.91 -17.73 -7.89
CA VAL A 581 -13.02 -17.94 -9.35
C VAL A 581 -13.68 -19.31 -9.66
N ASP A 582 -13.42 -20.32 -8.86
CA ASP A 582 -14.05 -21.65 -8.96
C ASP A 582 -15.47 -21.69 -8.37
N GLY A 583 -15.93 -20.58 -7.72
CA GLY A 583 -17.27 -20.45 -7.17
C GLY A 583 -17.52 -21.24 -5.89
N TYR A 584 -16.51 -21.44 -5.04
CA TYR A 584 -16.73 -22.04 -3.72
C TYR A 584 -17.54 -21.14 -2.79
N TYR A 585 -17.35 -19.83 -2.86
CA TYR A 585 -18.18 -18.87 -2.13
C TYR A 585 -19.58 -18.72 -2.79
N PRO A 586 -20.72 -18.73 -2.03
CA PRO A 586 -20.82 -18.82 -0.57
C PRO A 586 -20.98 -20.25 -0.02
N THR A 587 -21.14 -21.27 -0.85
CA THR A 587 -21.62 -22.60 -0.46
C THR A 587 -20.55 -23.54 0.11
N GLY A 588 -19.28 -23.19 0.01
CA GLY A 588 -18.16 -24.08 0.39
C GLY A 588 -17.95 -25.26 -0.55
N THR A 589 -18.68 -25.31 -1.67
CA THR A 589 -18.55 -26.30 -2.74
C THR A 589 -18.35 -25.63 -4.08
N LYS A 590 -17.54 -26.23 -4.95
CA LYS A 590 -17.28 -25.70 -6.29
C LYS A 590 -18.59 -25.63 -7.11
N THR A 591 -19.06 -24.42 -7.37
CA THR A 591 -20.31 -24.14 -8.07
C THR A 591 -20.06 -23.05 -9.11
N PRO A 592 -19.96 -23.39 -10.41
CA PRO A 592 -19.56 -22.41 -11.45
C PRO A 592 -20.45 -21.16 -11.54
N SER A 593 -21.75 -21.26 -11.24
CA SER A 593 -22.67 -20.11 -11.20
C SER A 593 -22.35 -19.12 -10.07
N ASN A 594 -21.54 -19.50 -9.10
CA ASN A 594 -21.09 -18.68 -8.00
C ASN A 594 -19.72 -18.01 -8.28
N ALA A 595 -19.12 -18.24 -9.44
CA ALA A 595 -17.82 -17.68 -9.79
C ALA A 595 -17.80 -16.15 -9.63
N LEU A 596 -16.73 -15.66 -9.01
CA LEU A 596 -16.47 -14.24 -8.78
C LEU A 596 -15.01 -13.96 -9.09
N SER A 597 -14.72 -12.94 -9.93
CA SER A 597 -13.38 -12.39 -10.04
C SER A 597 -13.17 -11.39 -8.90
N PRO A 598 -12.39 -11.73 -7.86
CA PRO A 598 -12.25 -10.87 -6.69
C PRO A 598 -11.35 -9.66 -6.98
N SER A 599 -11.62 -8.54 -6.30
CA SER A 599 -10.69 -7.41 -6.23
C SER A 599 -9.43 -7.76 -5.43
N GLY A 600 -8.35 -7.00 -5.61
CA GLY A 600 -7.15 -7.12 -4.80
C GLY A 600 -7.42 -6.82 -3.32
N SER A 601 -8.27 -5.82 -3.03
CA SER A 601 -8.73 -5.53 -1.67
C SER A 601 -9.49 -6.68 -1.05
N LEU A 602 -10.33 -7.40 -1.81
CA LEU A 602 -11.04 -8.58 -1.29
C LEU A 602 -10.08 -9.73 -0.95
N VAL A 603 -9.12 -10.02 -1.84
CA VAL A 603 -8.12 -11.07 -1.56
C VAL A 603 -7.29 -10.71 -0.32
N LYS A 604 -6.88 -9.44 -0.19
CA LYS A 604 -6.17 -8.95 1.00
C LYS A 604 -7.06 -9.01 2.25
N ALA A 605 -8.35 -8.63 2.16
CA ALA A 605 -9.29 -8.69 3.28
C ALA A 605 -9.50 -10.11 3.80
N VAL A 606 -9.63 -11.10 2.90
CA VAL A 606 -9.72 -12.52 3.28
C VAL A 606 -8.43 -12.99 3.93
N ALA A 607 -7.26 -12.64 3.40
CA ALA A 607 -5.98 -13.01 4.01
C ALA A 607 -5.82 -12.42 5.43
N ILE A 608 -6.20 -11.15 5.62
CA ILE A 608 -6.17 -10.47 6.93
C ILE A 608 -7.18 -11.10 7.90
N ALA A 609 -8.41 -11.40 7.44
CA ALA A 609 -9.41 -12.08 8.27
C ALA A 609 -8.96 -13.50 8.68
N GLY A 610 -8.18 -14.17 7.81
CA GLY A 610 -7.61 -15.49 8.08
C GLY A 610 -6.33 -15.47 8.92
N ALA A 611 -5.79 -14.31 9.26
CA ALA A 611 -4.55 -14.24 10.02
C ALA A 611 -4.78 -14.59 11.49
N VAL A 612 -3.88 -15.39 12.08
CA VAL A 612 -3.92 -15.87 13.47
C VAL A 612 -2.77 -15.24 14.26
N ALA A 613 -3.09 -14.72 15.43
CA ALA A 613 -2.08 -14.11 16.31
C ALA A 613 -0.99 -15.12 16.70
N LEU A 614 0.25 -14.73 16.58
CA LEU A 614 1.37 -15.45 17.19
C LEU A 614 1.27 -15.32 18.72
N THR A 615 1.44 -16.43 19.42
CA THR A 615 1.42 -16.48 20.88
C THR A 615 2.81 -16.65 21.50
N GLY A 616 3.84 -16.73 20.68
CA GLY A 616 5.23 -16.86 21.08
C GLY A 616 5.93 -15.53 21.23
N GLY A 617 7.19 -15.49 20.85
CA GLY A 617 8.01 -14.29 20.94
C GLY A 617 8.98 -14.16 19.76
N ARG A 618 9.93 -13.27 19.89
CA ARG A 618 11.06 -13.12 18.98
C ARG A 618 12.39 -13.17 19.75
N LEU A 619 13.39 -13.70 19.10
CA LEU A 619 14.77 -13.53 19.54
C LEU A 619 15.20 -12.10 19.18
N ILE A 620 15.85 -11.41 20.10
CA ILE A 620 16.34 -10.04 19.87
C ILE A 620 17.71 -10.09 19.19
N ASP A 621 18.50 -11.16 19.45
CA ASP A 621 19.87 -11.30 18.95
C ASP A 621 20.04 -12.57 18.10
N ASP A 622 20.93 -12.48 17.13
CA ASP A 622 21.37 -13.59 16.31
C ASP A 622 22.53 -14.41 16.95
N THR A 623 22.88 -14.18 18.24
CA THR A 623 23.92 -14.95 18.96
C THR A 623 23.70 -16.45 18.89
N MET A 624 22.48 -16.86 18.66
CA MET A 624 22.12 -18.25 18.37
C MET A 624 22.61 -18.73 17.00
N VAL A 625 22.94 -17.82 16.07
CA VAL A 625 23.44 -18.10 14.72
C VAL A 625 24.90 -17.64 14.58
N SER A 626 25.26 -16.54 15.24
CA SER A 626 26.60 -15.96 15.28
C SER A 626 27.22 -16.11 16.67
N ARG A 627 28.46 -16.50 16.79
CA ARG A 627 29.16 -16.65 18.10
C ARG A 627 29.47 -15.34 18.82
N THR A 628 29.12 -14.20 18.24
CA THR A 628 29.37 -12.87 18.79
C THR A 628 28.04 -12.12 18.95
N PRO A 629 27.68 -11.66 20.19
CA PRO A 629 26.49 -10.84 20.41
C PRO A 629 26.59 -9.56 19.60
N LYS A 630 25.57 -9.29 18.76
CA LYS A 630 25.45 -8.02 18.03
C LYS A 630 24.58 -7.00 18.76
N CYS A 631 23.82 -7.45 19.74
CA CYS A 631 22.89 -6.61 20.48
C CYS A 631 23.31 -6.45 21.95
N PRO A 632 23.14 -5.24 22.54
CA PRO A 632 23.56 -4.99 23.92
C PRO A 632 22.85 -5.85 24.98
N ASN A 633 21.62 -6.30 24.69
CA ASN A 633 20.81 -7.14 25.58
C ASN A 633 20.15 -8.28 24.77
N PRO A 634 20.81 -9.43 24.62
CA PRO A 634 20.18 -10.59 24.01
C PRO A 634 19.05 -11.08 24.94
N ALA A 635 17.83 -10.79 24.58
CA ALA A 635 16.64 -11.20 25.33
C ALA A 635 15.58 -11.74 24.38
N TYR A 636 14.76 -12.64 24.87
CA TYR A 636 13.55 -13.08 24.21
C TYR A 636 12.43 -12.10 24.56
N ALA A 637 11.88 -11.41 23.55
CA ALA A 637 10.74 -10.54 23.73
C ALA A 637 9.45 -11.24 23.30
N SER A 638 8.38 -11.10 24.06
CA SER A 638 7.06 -11.54 23.59
C SER A 638 6.66 -10.74 22.36
N VAL A 639 6.06 -11.41 21.38
CA VAL A 639 5.48 -10.72 20.23
C VAL A 639 4.27 -9.93 20.73
N ALA A 640 4.26 -8.65 20.41
CA ALA A 640 3.25 -7.72 20.88
C ALA A 640 1.86 -8.03 20.30
N HIS A 641 0.86 -7.30 20.77
CA HIS A 641 -0.56 -7.45 20.44
C HIS A 641 -0.85 -7.52 18.93
N VAL A 642 -2.03 -8.04 18.58
CA VAL A 642 -2.59 -8.01 17.24
C VAL A 642 -3.76 -7.02 17.22
N PRO A 643 -3.76 -6.06 16.27
CA PRO A 643 -2.71 -5.77 15.31
C PRO A 643 -1.48 -5.11 15.93
N GLY A 644 -0.30 -5.36 15.38
CA GLY A 644 0.97 -4.86 15.94
C GLY A 644 2.10 -4.73 14.93
N ILE A 645 3.17 -4.07 15.37
CA ILE A 645 4.32 -3.76 14.53
C ILE A 645 5.23 -4.97 14.25
N ASP A 646 5.11 -6.04 15.01
CA ASP A 646 5.92 -7.25 14.87
C ASP A 646 5.32 -8.21 13.85
N GLN A 647 4.00 -8.40 13.91
CA GLN A 647 3.28 -9.44 13.18
C GLN A 647 2.10 -8.92 12.35
N GLY A 648 1.85 -7.61 12.32
CA GLY A 648 0.66 -7.06 11.67
C GLY A 648 -0.62 -7.63 12.28
N TRP A 649 -1.46 -8.21 11.42
CA TRP A 649 -2.69 -8.88 11.85
C TRP A 649 -2.49 -10.36 12.17
N GLY A 650 -1.24 -10.88 12.12
CA GLY A 650 -0.87 -12.24 12.51
C GLY A 650 -0.35 -13.09 11.35
N ARG A 651 -0.23 -14.41 11.59
CA ARG A 651 0.18 -15.40 10.59
C ARG A 651 -1.01 -15.84 9.75
N LEU A 652 -0.88 -15.80 8.42
CA LEU A 652 -1.91 -16.32 7.51
C LEU A 652 -2.24 -17.78 7.80
N GLU A 653 -3.54 -18.12 7.85
CA GLU A 653 -4.04 -19.47 8.01
C GLU A 653 -5.38 -19.64 7.28
N LEU A 654 -5.42 -20.41 6.19
CA LEU A 654 -6.60 -20.55 5.34
C LEU A 654 -7.76 -21.27 5.99
N SER A 655 -7.48 -22.23 6.89
CA SER A 655 -8.50 -22.99 7.61
C SER A 655 -9.39 -22.14 8.52
N THR A 656 -8.99 -20.92 8.83
CA THR A 656 -9.76 -19.98 9.66
C THR A 656 -10.67 -19.06 8.84
N VAL A 657 -10.54 -19.05 7.50
CA VAL A 657 -11.26 -18.07 6.66
C VAL A 657 -11.95 -18.69 5.44
N LEU A 658 -11.48 -19.81 4.90
CA LEU A 658 -12.10 -20.50 3.77
C LEU A 658 -12.99 -21.65 4.25
N PRO A 659 -14.32 -21.46 4.34
CA PRO A 659 -15.22 -22.57 4.72
C PRO A 659 -15.42 -23.53 3.55
N PHE A 660 -15.36 -24.86 3.84
CA PHE A 660 -15.66 -25.92 2.90
C PHE A 660 -16.76 -26.84 3.43
N ALA A 661 -17.81 -27.07 2.64
CA ALA A 661 -18.86 -28.00 2.99
C ALA A 661 -18.45 -29.44 2.75
N PRO A 662 -18.95 -30.44 3.56
CA PRO A 662 -19.88 -30.24 4.70
C PRO A 662 -19.18 -29.97 6.04
N ALA A 663 -17.84 -29.92 6.08
CA ALA A 663 -17.05 -29.98 7.32
C ALA A 663 -16.86 -28.61 8.00
N ALA A 664 -17.26 -27.50 7.36
CA ALA A 664 -17.03 -26.16 7.91
C ALA A 664 -17.77 -25.92 9.24
N THR A 665 -17.06 -25.35 10.19
CA THR A 665 -17.56 -25.02 11.53
C THR A 665 -17.82 -23.52 11.73
N PHE A 666 -17.56 -22.72 10.70
CA PHE A 666 -17.73 -21.26 10.66
C PHE A 666 -18.19 -20.83 9.26
N GLY A 667 -18.68 -19.62 9.13
CA GLY A 667 -19.02 -18.98 7.86
C GLY A 667 -18.07 -17.83 7.51
N MET A 668 -18.06 -17.48 6.23
CA MET A 668 -17.47 -16.24 5.71
C MET A 668 -18.58 -15.45 5.01
N LEU A 669 -18.78 -14.20 5.42
CA LEU A 669 -19.73 -13.29 4.79
C LEU A 669 -18.97 -12.14 4.10
N LEU A 670 -19.30 -11.89 2.83
CA LEU A 670 -18.88 -10.70 2.10
C LEU A 670 -20.02 -9.68 2.16
N LEU A 671 -19.81 -8.58 2.86
CA LEU A 671 -20.83 -7.56 3.05
C LEU A 671 -20.74 -6.51 1.93
N GLY A 672 -21.89 -6.19 1.34
CA GLY A 672 -21.99 -5.21 0.27
C GLY A 672 -21.44 -5.65 -1.09
N THR A 673 -20.91 -6.86 -1.25
CA THR A 673 -20.36 -7.34 -2.50
C THR A 673 -21.44 -7.51 -3.58
N ASP A 674 -21.27 -6.86 -4.73
CA ASP A 674 -22.12 -7.07 -5.90
C ASP A 674 -21.34 -7.78 -7.01
N ARG A 675 -21.55 -9.08 -7.15
CA ARG A 675 -20.88 -9.93 -8.16
C ARG A 675 -21.05 -9.45 -9.61
N ARG A 676 -22.07 -8.63 -9.88
CA ARG A 676 -22.37 -8.09 -11.22
C ARG A 676 -21.60 -6.80 -11.51
N ASN A 677 -20.98 -6.20 -10.50
CA ASN A 677 -20.20 -4.98 -10.69
C ASN A 677 -18.77 -5.30 -11.17
N ALA A 678 -18.63 -5.47 -12.46
CA ALA A 678 -17.33 -5.75 -13.09
C ALA A 678 -16.33 -4.58 -12.94
N ALA A 679 -16.81 -3.34 -12.82
CA ALA A 679 -15.95 -2.15 -12.70
C ALA A 679 -15.22 -2.07 -11.37
N THR A 680 -15.78 -2.67 -10.31
CA THR A 680 -15.16 -2.71 -8.97
C THR A 680 -14.78 -4.12 -8.54
N PHE A 681 -14.84 -5.11 -9.44
CA PHE A 681 -14.59 -6.53 -9.15
C PHE A 681 -15.39 -7.05 -7.95
N GLY A 682 -16.64 -6.59 -7.84
CA GLY A 682 -17.54 -6.97 -6.78
C GLY A 682 -17.53 -6.07 -5.52
N ASP A 683 -16.60 -5.12 -5.40
CA ASP A 683 -16.56 -4.21 -4.26
C ASP A 683 -17.70 -3.19 -4.30
N ILE A 684 -18.22 -2.86 -3.12
CA ILE A 684 -19.18 -1.78 -2.96
C ILE A 684 -18.45 -0.45 -2.79
N SER A 685 -19.03 0.63 -3.34
CA SER A 685 -18.47 1.98 -3.24
C SER A 685 -19.24 2.83 -2.24
N ILE A 686 -18.53 3.63 -1.45
CA ILE A 686 -19.08 4.59 -0.50
C ILE A 686 -18.63 6.01 -0.89
N ARG A 687 -19.53 6.99 -0.78
CA ARG A 687 -19.24 8.40 -1.06
C ARG A 687 -18.81 9.12 0.21
N ASN A 688 -18.19 10.27 0.04
CA ASN A 688 -17.76 11.11 1.15
C ASN A 688 -18.94 11.38 2.12
N ARG A 689 -18.69 11.23 3.42
CA ARG A 689 -19.67 11.41 4.52
C ARG A 689 -20.86 10.44 4.52
N GLN A 690 -20.87 9.45 3.64
CA GLN A 690 -21.86 8.36 3.73
C GLN A 690 -21.47 7.36 4.82
N THR A 691 -22.48 6.67 5.30
CA THR A 691 -22.35 5.56 6.26
C THR A 691 -23.12 4.36 5.72
N HIS A 692 -22.44 3.21 5.68
CA HIS A 692 -23.02 1.93 5.31
C HIS A 692 -23.15 1.05 6.55
N THR A 693 -24.37 0.70 6.94
CA THR A 693 -24.66 -0.10 8.14
C THR A 693 -25.23 -1.46 7.77
N TYR A 694 -24.67 -2.52 8.35
CA TYR A 694 -25.09 -3.91 8.21
C TYR A 694 -25.53 -4.45 9.58
N ARG A 695 -26.65 -5.16 9.62
CA ARG A 695 -27.17 -5.82 10.82
C ARG A 695 -27.04 -7.32 10.67
N LEU A 696 -26.37 -7.94 11.62
CA LEU A 696 -26.01 -9.35 11.64
C LEU A 696 -26.41 -9.97 12.98
N CYS A 697 -26.48 -11.29 13.04
CA CYS A 697 -26.69 -12.05 14.27
C CYS A 697 -25.49 -12.97 14.53
N ALA A 698 -24.77 -12.74 15.60
CA ALA A 698 -23.70 -13.59 16.08
C ALA A 698 -24.26 -14.73 16.94
N MET A 699 -23.89 -15.96 16.64
CA MET A 699 -24.34 -17.15 17.34
C MET A 699 -23.25 -17.70 18.27
N PRO A 700 -23.62 -18.32 19.38
CA PRO A 700 -22.68 -19.06 20.22
C PRO A 700 -22.00 -20.17 19.45
N SER A 701 -20.69 -20.26 19.54
CA SER A 701 -19.92 -21.35 18.92
C SER A 701 -18.67 -21.66 19.73
N LYS A 702 -18.47 -22.96 20.05
CA LYS A 702 -17.22 -23.45 20.63
C LYS A 702 -16.17 -23.74 19.55
N ALA A 703 -16.63 -24.09 18.36
CA ALA A 703 -15.73 -24.42 17.22
C ALA A 703 -15.19 -23.16 16.54
N ALA A 704 -15.94 -22.04 16.57
CA ALA A 704 -15.51 -20.73 16.08
C ALA A 704 -15.64 -19.68 17.20
N PRO A 705 -14.70 -19.65 18.15
CA PRO A 705 -14.81 -18.79 19.33
C PRO A 705 -14.58 -17.30 19.02
N ALA A 706 -14.06 -16.97 17.84
CA ALA A 706 -13.78 -15.61 17.41
C ALA A 706 -14.65 -15.20 16.23
N ILE A 707 -15.02 -13.92 16.20
CA ILE A 707 -15.64 -13.24 15.07
C ILE A 707 -14.63 -12.17 14.63
N LYS A 708 -14.22 -12.20 13.34
CA LYS A 708 -13.37 -11.16 12.78
C LYS A 708 -14.10 -10.40 11.70
N ILE A 709 -13.94 -9.10 11.72
CA ILE A 709 -14.48 -8.16 10.75
C ILE A 709 -13.30 -7.40 10.15
N ALA A 710 -13.03 -7.57 8.86
CA ALA A 710 -11.91 -6.93 8.16
C ALA A 710 -12.45 -6.03 7.04
N LEU A 711 -12.17 -4.73 7.16
CA LEU A 711 -12.39 -3.70 6.15
C LEU A 711 -11.07 -3.40 5.47
N VAL A 712 -11.05 -3.48 4.13
CA VAL A 712 -9.86 -3.19 3.32
C VAL A 712 -10.26 -2.42 2.07
N TRP A 713 -9.49 -1.41 1.71
CA TRP A 713 -9.66 -0.69 0.45
C TRP A 713 -8.33 -0.41 -0.23
N THR A 714 -8.37 -0.30 -1.56
CA THR A 714 -7.21 0.16 -2.33
C THR A 714 -7.23 1.67 -2.34
N ASP A 715 -6.40 2.27 -1.50
CA ASP A 715 -6.30 3.71 -1.32
C ASP A 715 -5.55 4.37 -2.49
N PRO A 716 -5.92 5.59 -2.94
CA PRO A 716 -5.15 6.31 -3.93
C PRO A 716 -3.68 6.48 -3.54
N PRO A 717 -2.73 6.54 -4.50
CA PRO A 717 -1.32 6.73 -4.19
C PRO A 717 -1.09 8.08 -3.49
N ALA A 718 -0.27 8.06 -2.44
CA ALA A 718 0.14 9.27 -1.75
C ALA A 718 1.37 9.92 -2.42
N GLN A 719 1.85 11.01 -1.86
CA GLN A 719 3.10 11.64 -2.29
C GLN A 719 4.21 11.31 -1.28
N PRO A 720 5.45 11.00 -1.73
CA PRO A 720 6.56 10.74 -0.82
C PRO A 720 6.84 11.87 0.18
N VAL A 721 6.56 13.10 -0.19
CA VAL A 721 6.71 14.28 0.69
C VAL A 721 5.67 14.35 1.82
N SER A 722 4.61 13.55 1.76
CA SER A 722 3.52 13.59 2.75
C SER A 722 3.97 13.03 4.10
N GLY A 723 3.57 13.66 5.18
CA GLY A 723 3.78 13.16 6.55
C GLY A 723 2.79 12.07 6.98
N ILE A 724 1.65 11.95 6.27
CA ILE A 724 0.67 10.88 6.38
C ILE A 724 0.41 10.36 4.98
N GLN A 725 0.35 9.04 4.83
CA GLN A 725 0.21 8.44 3.50
C GLN A 725 -1.24 8.06 3.15
N LEU A 726 -2.14 7.91 4.14
CA LEU A 726 -3.54 7.63 3.89
C LEU A 726 -4.21 8.82 3.19
N VAL A 727 -4.85 8.56 2.03
CA VAL A 727 -5.50 9.58 1.20
C VAL A 727 -7.00 9.59 1.43
N ASN A 728 -7.67 8.45 1.28
CA ASN A 728 -9.09 8.30 1.56
C ASN A 728 -9.27 7.52 2.86
N ASN A 729 -9.98 8.13 3.83
CA ASN A 729 -10.22 7.53 5.14
C ASN A 729 -11.60 6.90 5.23
N LEU A 730 -11.65 5.60 5.47
CA LEU A 730 -12.84 4.86 5.89
C LEU A 730 -12.62 4.35 7.30
N ASP A 731 -13.63 4.40 8.15
CA ASP A 731 -13.58 3.88 9.51
C ASP A 731 -14.53 2.69 9.69
N LEU A 732 -14.04 1.64 10.34
CA LEU A 732 -14.82 0.48 10.77
C LEU A 732 -15.30 0.67 12.21
N GLN A 733 -16.59 0.76 12.41
CA GLN A 733 -17.23 0.76 13.72
C GLN A 733 -18.08 -0.49 13.88
N VAL A 734 -17.91 -1.21 14.97
CA VAL A 734 -18.70 -2.41 15.29
C VAL A 734 -19.37 -2.23 16.63
N THR A 735 -20.72 -2.34 16.64
CA THR A 735 -21.48 -2.38 17.89
C THR A 735 -21.86 -3.82 18.20
N PHE A 736 -21.44 -4.31 19.37
CA PHE A 736 -21.68 -5.66 19.82
C PHE A 736 -21.86 -5.71 21.34
N GLN A 737 -22.93 -6.36 21.81
CA GLN A 737 -23.27 -6.46 23.26
C GLN A 737 -23.23 -5.08 23.98
N ASN A 738 -23.79 -4.05 23.36
CA ASN A 738 -23.84 -2.66 23.81
C ASN A 738 -22.46 -1.94 23.93
N ALA A 739 -21.39 -2.55 23.45
CA ALA A 739 -20.08 -1.91 23.33
C ALA A 739 -19.80 -1.50 21.89
N VAL A 740 -19.08 -0.40 21.71
CA VAL A 740 -18.61 0.11 20.43
C VAL A 740 -17.11 -0.22 20.31
N HIS A 741 -16.74 -0.86 19.21
CA HIS A 741 -15.39 -1.23 18.86
C HIS A 741 -15.00 -0.54 17.56
N TRP A 742 -13.85 0.11 17.54
CA TRP A 742 -13.26 0.71 16.34
C TRP A 742 -12.22 -0.22 15.72
N GLY A 743 -12.04 -0.12 14.40
CA GLY A 743 -11.02 -0.87 13.68
C GLY A 743 -9.63 -0.58 14.24
N ASN A 744 -8.82 -1.63 14.42
CA ASN A 744 -7.44 -1.58 14.94
C ASN A 744 -7.29 -0.98 16.35
N ALA A 745 -8.37 -0.82 17.11
CA ALA A 745 -8.29 -0.23 18.45
C ALA A 745 -7.39 -1.05 19.39
N GLY A 746 -6.52 -0.38 20.13
CA GLY A 746 -5.76 -0.94 21.26
C GLY A 746 -4.30 -1.27 21.01
N ALA A 747 -3.75 -1.16 19.79
CA ALA A 747 -2.34 -1.49 19.53
C ALA A 747 -1.41 -0.26 19.52
N TYR A 748 -1.40 0.46 18.42
CA TYR A 748 -0.67 1.71 18.19
C TYR A 748 -1.61 2.85 17.82
N VAL A 749 -2.88 2.53 17.70
CA VAL A 749 -3.94 3.42 17.28
C VAL A 749 -4.67 3.89 18.55
N SER A 750 -5.13 5.11 18.53
CA SER A 750 -5.95 5.72 19.58
C SER A 750 -7.20 4.88 19.90
N VAL A 751 -7.85 5.15 21.00
CA VAL A 751 -9.11 4.49 21.42
C VAL A 751 -10.28 4.78 20.44
N GLY A 752 -10.05 5.59 19.40
CA GLY A 752 -10.99 6.02 18.36
C GLY A 752 -10.75 5.42 16.98
N PRO A 753 -11.30 6.08 15.92
CA PRO A 753 -11.12 5.68 14.53
C PRO A 753 -9.65 5.65 14.09
N ASP A 754 -9.30 4.74 13.18
CA ASP A 754 -7.95 4.67 12.60
C ASP A 754 -7.83 5.58 11.37
N VAL A 755 -7.05 6.63 11.47
CA VAL A 755 -6.85 7.63 10.41
C VAL A 755 -5.58 7.40 9.57
N ARG A 756 -4.99 6.20 9.61
CA ARG A 756 -3.67 5.92 9.03
C ARG A 756 -3.63 4.71 8.11
N ASN A 757 -4.39 3.65 8.42
CA ASN A 757 -4.30 2.38 7.73
C ASN A 757 -5.46 2.18 6.75
N PRO A 758 -5.21 1.70 5.51
CA PRO A 758 -6.27 1.28 4.57
C PRO A 758 -6.77 -0.15 4.88
N VAL A 759 -6.51 -0.63 6.08
CA VAL A 759 -6.94 -1.93 6.62
C VAL A 759 -7.39 -1.71 8.05
N GLU A 760 -8.63 -2.08 8.35
CA GLU A 760 -9.17 -2.00 9.70
C GLU A 760 -9.81 -3.32 10.11
N VAL A 761 -9.49 -3.78 11.31
CA VAL A 761 -9.96 -5.08 11.81
C VAL A 761 -10.51 -4.93 13.22
N VAL A 762 -11.68 -5.53 13.43
CA VAL A 762 -12.25 -5.78 14.76
C VAL A 762 -12.30 -7.29 15.01
N THR A 763 -11.77 -7.72 16.15
CA THR A 763 -11.85 -9.12 16.61
C THR A 763 -12.66 -9.18 17.89
N LEU A 764 -13.70 -10.03 17.89
CA LEU A 764 -14.62 -10.20 19.02
C LEU A 764 -14.66 -11.68 19.43
N SER A 765 -14.96 -11.93 20.71
CA SER A 765 -15.32 -13.28 21.14
C SER A 765 -16.77 -13.60 20.77
N ALA A 766 -17.04 -14.79 20.27
CA ALA A 766 -18.39 -15.26 20.01
C ALA A 766 -19.24 -15.20 21.32
N PRO A 767 -20.56 -14.99 21.22
CA PRO A 767 -21.43 -15.02 22.40
C PRO A 767 -21.31 -16.37 23.12
N ALA A 768 -21.31 -16.36 24.46
CA ALA A 768 -21.08 -17.58 25.24
C ALA A 768 -22.31 -18.53 25.20
N THR A 769 -23.53 -18.02 25.29
CA THR A 769 -24.74 -18.82 25.50
C THR A 769 -25.93 -18.47 24.62
N SER A 770 -26.08 -17.24 24.23
CA SER A 770 -27.28 -16.76 23.48
C SER A 770 -26.86 -15.94 22.28
N PRO A 771 -27.63 -15.96 21.18
CA PRO A 771 -27.39 -15.10 20.03
C PRO A 771 -27.36 -13.61 20.43
N ALA A 772 -26.49 -12.84 19.79
CA ALA A 772 -26.32 -11.41 20.02
C ALA A 772 -26.31 -10.62 18.73
N ASP A 773 -27.02 -9.49 18.69
CA ASP A 773 -27.02 -8.59 17.55
C ASP A 773 -25.62 -8.00 17.36
N LEU A 774 -25.17 -7.98 16.12
CA LEU A 774 -23.89 -7.45 15.66
C LEU A 774 -24.19 -6.39 14.59
N GLN A 775 -23.84 -5.15 14.85
CA GLN A 775 -23.95 -4.09 13.87
C GLN A 775 -22.56 -3.70 13.37
N VAL A 776 -22.35 -3.79 12.07
CA VAL A 776 -21.10 -3.40 11.39
C VAL A 776 -21.37 -2.13 10.58
N THR A 777 -20.60 -1.12 10.80
CA THR A 777 -20.76 0.20 10.16
C THR A 777 -19.44 0.62 9.52
N VAL A 778 -19.51 0.97 8.23
CA VAL A 778 -18.40 1.62 7.48
C VAL A 778 -18.76 3.09 7.32
N ILE A 779 -17.85 3.97 7.74
CA ILE A 779 -18.01 5.42 7.72
C ILE A 779 -16.99 6.00 6.75
N ALA A 780 -17.44 6.77 5.76
CA ALA A 780 -16.53 7.52 4.89
C ALA A 780 -16.18 8.86 5.52
N SER A 781 -15.18 8.87 6.39
CA SER A 781 -14.74 10.06 7.14
C SER A 781 -14.01 11.07 6.26
N GLY A 782 -13.38 10.61 5.16
CA GLY A 782 -12.74 11.51 4.21
C GLY A 782 -12.46 10.83 2.87
N ILE A 783 -13.23 11.12 1.83
CA ILE A 783 -12.91 10.75 0.44
C ILE A 783 -12.31 11.98 -0.24
N ASN A 784 -10.99 12.00 -0.31
CA ASN A 784 -10.22 13.15 -0.80
C ASN A 784 -9.89 13.05 -2.29
N VAL A 785 -9.83 11.83 -2.82
CA VAL A 785 -9.58 11.55 -4.24
C VAL A 785 -10.66 10.61 -4.78
N GLY A 786 -11.24 10.97 -5.91
CA GLY A 786 -12.34 10.23 -6.52
C GLY A 786 -13.73 10.62 -5.99
N ALA A 787 -14.78 10.24 -6.71
CA ALA A 787 -16.18 10.50 -6.32
C ALA A 787 -16.68 9.54 -5.24
N SER A 788 -16.02 8.40 -5.08
CA SER A 788 -16.34 7.36 -4.09
C SER A 788 -15.13 6.43 -3.91
N GLN A 789 -15.09 5.72 -2.78
CA GLN A 789 -14.07 4.72 -2.47
C GLN A 789 -14.70 3.33 -2.49
N PRO A 790 -14.26 2.43 -3.41
CA PRO A 790 -14.59 1.01 -3.33
C PRO A 790 -13.89 0.37 -2.13
N TYR A 791 -14.58 -0.56 -1.44
CA TYR A 791 -14.03 -1.30 -0.32
C TYR A 791 -14.52 -2.75 -0.29
N SER A 792 -13.75 -3.61 0.35
CA SER A 792 -14.09 -5.00 0.67
C SER A 792 -14.31 -5.15 2.17
N LEU A 793 -15.39 -5.82 2.56
CA LEU A 793 -15.73 -6.05 3.97
C LEU A 793 -16.03 -7.53 4.19
N VAL A 794 -15.16 -8.19 4.96
CA VAL A 794 -15.23 -9.63 5.25
C VAL A 794 -15.55 -9.85 6.72
N VAL A 795 -16.53 -10.71 7.00
CA VAL A 795 -16.84 -11.16 8.36
C VAL A 795 -16.68 -12.67 8.42
N THR A 796 -15.89 -13.16 9.39
CA THR A 796 -15.73 -14.59 9.65
C THR A 796 -16.24 -14.96 11.03
N GLY A 797 -16.69 -16.21 11.21
CA GLY A 797 -17.24 -16.70 12.47
C GLY A 797 -18.61 -17.35 12.27
N PHE A 798 -19.31 -17.61 13.36
CA PHE A 798 -20.65 -18.15 13.29
C PHE A 798 -21.68 -16.99 13.33
N VAL A 799 -21.85 -16.33 12.16
CA VAL A 799 -22.62 -15.09 12.02
C VAL A 799 -23.61 -15.19 10.86
N PHE A 800 -24.85 -14.74 11.08
CA PHE A 800 -25.92 -14.73 10.07
C PHE A 800 -26.16 -13.33 9.50
N PRO A 801 -26.56 -13.22 8.22
CA PRO A 801 -26.84 -11.95 7.56
C PRO A 801 -28.25 -11.38 7.89
N SER A 802 -28.66 -11.40 9.16
CA SER A 802 -29.94 -10.87 9.62
C SER A 802 -29.87 -10.52 11.11
N SER A 803 -30.81 -9.71 11.63
CA SER A 803 -30.86 -9.46 13.06
C SER A 803 -31.32 -10.73 13.82
N CYS A 804 -30.89 -10.87 15.09
CA CYS A 804 -31.26 -12.00 15.91
C CYS A 804 -32.77 -12.11 16.18
N ALA A 805 -33.52 -11.00 16.11
CA ALA A 805 -34.95 -10.99 16.28
C ALA A 805 -35.71 -11.77 15.18
N THR A 806 -35.17 -11.81 13.97
CA THR A 806 -35.71 -12.56 12.81
C THR A 806 -35.21 -14.00 12.76
N THR A 807 -34.23 -14.37 13.59
CA THR A 807 -33.63 -15.71 13.61
C THR A 807 -34.20 -16.64 14.69
N LYS A 808 -35.30 -16.27 15.36
CA LYS A 808 -35.88 -17.02 16.49
C LYS A 808 -36.33 -18.47 16.19
N ASP A 809 -36.53 -18.83 14.93
CA ASP A 809 -36.94 -20.17 14.50
C ASP A 809 -35.78 -21.09 14.07
N ILE A 810 -34.53 -20.69 14.32
CA ILE A 810 -33.36 -21.42 13.82
C ILE A 810 -32.88 -22.45 14.85
N GLY A 811 -33.69 -23.39 15.25
CA GLY A 811 -33.32 -24.46 16.16
C GLY A 811 -32.35 -25.48 15.56
N ASN A 812 -32.27 -25.61 14.22
CA ASN A 812 -31.40 -26.58 13.49
C ASN A 812 -30.82 -25.98 12.20
N VAL A 813 -30.28 -24.77 12.25
CA VAL A 813 -29.67 -24.18 11.05
C VAL A 813 -28.35 -24.87 10.75
N THR A 814 -28.27 -25.50 9.59
CA THR A 814 -27.04 -26.04 9.03
C THR A 814 -26.19 -24.89 8.46
N LEU A 815 -24.90 -25.08 8.39
CA LEU A 815 -23.96 -24.13 7.75
C LEU A 815 -24.38 -23.81 6.30
N SER A 816 -25.00 -24.78 5.60
CA SER A 816 -25.60 -24.59 4.27
C SER A 816 -26.65 -23.46 4.28
N ALA A 817 -27.51 -23.39 5.26
CA ALA A 817 -28.53 -22.33 5.36
C ALA A 817 -27.93 -20.96 5.71
N MET A 818 -26.77 -20.93 6.43
CA MET A 818 -26.01 -19.68 6.63
C MET A 818 -25.44 -19.16 5.31
N MET A 819 -24.90 -20.08 4.52
CA MET A 819 -24.20 -19.75 3.27
C MET A 819 -25.20 -19.50 2.13
N ASP A 820 -26.35 -20.18 2.12
CA ASP A 820 -27.47 -19.94 1.16
C ASP A 820 -28.15 -18.58 1.39
N GLY A 821 -28.27 -18.13 2.63
CA GLY A 821 -28.75 -16.80 2.97
C GLY A 821 -27.78 -15.66 2.59
N ALA A 822 -26.52 -15.99 2.31
CA ALA A 822 -25.49 -15.04 1.87
C ALA A 822 -25.51 -14.76 0.34
N ALA A 823 -26.43 -15.35 -0.41
CA ALA A 823 -26.67 -15.01 -1.82
C ALA A 823 -27.61 -13.80 -1.94
N PRO A 824 -27.44 -12.97 -2.89
CA PRO A 824 -26.47 -11.96 -3.26
C PRO A 824 -26.29 -10.83 -2.23
N GLY A 825 -25.06 -10.46 -1.92
CA GLY A 825 -24.55 -9.47 -0.98
C GLY A 825 -25.58 -8.68 -0.13
N LEU A 826 -25.55 -8.87 1.19
CA LEU A 826 -26.36 -8.05 2.11
C LEU A 826 -26.13 -6.57 1.82
N LYS A 827 -27.16 -5.87 1.34
CA LYS A 827 -27.03 -4.43 1.04
C LYS A 827 -27.02 -3.62 2.33
N PRO A 828 -26.18 -2.59 2.42
CA PRO A 828 -26.17 -1.71 3.58
C PRO A 828 -27.43 -0.86 3.65
N VAL A 829 -27.79 -0.44 4.85
CA VAL A 829 -28.59 0.75 5.05
C VAL A 829 -27.66 1.95 4.86
N VAL A 830 -27.93 2.75 3.84
CA VAL A 830 -27.10 3.93 3.49
C VAL A 830 -27.68 5.15 4.19
N HIS A 831 -26.84 5.89 4.91
CA HIS A 831 -27.17 7.18 5.50
C HIS A 831 -26.28 8.27 4.90
N GLY A 832 -26.80 9.51 4.84
CA GLY A 832 -26.03 10.64 4.31
C GLY A 832 -26.06 10.78 2.78
N ASP A 833 -26.96 10.06 2.08
CA ASP A 833 -27.23 10.32 0.68
C ASP A 833 -27.90 11.71 0.52
N PRO A 834 -27.41 12.59 -0.37
CA PRO A 834 -28.09 13.84 -0.70
C PRO A 834 -29.54 13.65 -1.16
N SER A 835 -29.91 12.45 -1.67
CA SER A 835 -31.28 12.07 -2.02
C SER A 835 -32.14 11.77 -0.79
N ASP A 836 -31.55 11.50 0.38
CA ASP A 836 -32.24 11.24 1.66
C ASP A 836 -32.67 12.52 2.40
N ARG A 837 -32.51 13.68 1.81
CA ARG A 837 -33.18 14.89 2.35
C ARG A 837 -34.67 14.63 2.27
N PRO A 838 -35.38 14.48 3.40
CA PRO A 838 -36.81 14.13 3.37
C PRO A 838 -37.52 15.21 2.55
N ALA A 839 -38.43 14.80 1.70
CA ALA A 839 -39.28 15.71 0.91
C ALA A 839 -39.93 16.84 1.78
N SER A 840 -40.03 16.61 3.09
CA SER A 840 -40.33 17.59 4.12
C SER A 840 -39.34 18.77 4.20
N PHE A 841 -38.03 18.63 3.86
CA PHE A 841 -37.11 19.79 3.87
C PHE A 841 -37.37 20.70 2.67
N LEU A 842 -37.65 20.14 1.48
CA LEU A 842 -38.02 20.90 0.30
C LEU A 842 -39.37 21.59 0.51
N LEU A 843 -40.33 20.88 1.15
CA LEU A 843 -41.63 21.45 1.56
C LEU A 843 -41.47 22.56 2.60
N LEU A 844 -40.56 22.44 3.57
CA LEU A 844 -40.28 23.49 4.55
C LEU A 844 -39.63 24.71 3.90
N VAL A 845 -38.69 24.52 2.95
CA VAL A 845 -38.08 25.62 2.21
C VAL A 845 -39.11 26.31 1.31
N LEU A 846 -39.96 25.56 0.62
CA LEU A 846 -41.04 26.10 -0.19
C LEU A 846 -42.09 26.83 0.66
N ALA A 847 -42.43 26.31 1.84
CA ALA A 847 -43.35 26.95 2.79
C ALA A 847 -42.73 28.27 3.35
N PHE A 848 -41.45 28.28 3.66
CA PHE A 848 -40.72 29.49 4.09
C PHE A 848 -40.66 30.53 3.00
N LEU A 849 -40.37 30.16 1.74
CA LEU A 849 -40.39 31.06 0.59
C LEU A 849 -41.81 31.63 0.35
N ALA A 850 -42.87 30.80 0.44
CA ALA A 850 -44.26 31.25 0.33
C ALA A 850 -44.66 32.26 1.45
N ALA A 851 -44.20 32.03 2.68
CA ALA A 851 -44.42 32.92 3.82
C ALA A 851 -43.68 34.25 3.60
N VAL A 852 -42.46 34.26 3.10
CA VAL A 852 -41.71 35.49 2.77
C VAL A 852 -42.39 36.28 1.64
N ILE A 853 -42.86 35.58 0.58
CA ILE A 853 -43.56 36.25 -0.53
C ILE A 853 -44.89 36.87 -0.02
N THR A 854 -45.62 36.14 0.85
CA THR A 854 -46.86 36.64 1.47
C THR A 854 -46.56 37.88 2.34
N LEU A 855 -45.49 37.88 3.11
CA LEU A 855 -45.11 39.01 3.94
C LEU A 855 -44.76 40.23 3.09
N ILE A 856 -44.02 40.04 1.98
CA ILE A 856 -43.67 41.11 1.03
C ILE A 856 -44.98 41.69 0.41
N ALA A 857 -45.93 40.84 0.02
CA ALA A 857 -47.20 41.27 -0.52
C ALA A 857 -48.02 42.05 0.50
N VAL A 858 -48.08 41.66 1.77
CA VAL A 858 -48.73 42.36 2.87
C VAL A 858 -48.06 43.71 3.11
N VAL A 859 -46.74 43.79 3.15
CA VAL A 859 -46.00 45.05 3.29
C VAL A 859 -46.29 45.99 2.11
N ALA A 860 -46.32 45.47 0.89
CA ALA A 860 -46.66 46.23 -0.30
C ALA A 860 -48.11 46.77 -0.25
N VAL A 861 -49.08 45.97 0.22
CA VAL A 861 -50.49 46.45 0.40
C VAL A 861 -50.59 47.48 1.50
N ILE A 862 -49.87 47.31 2.62
CA ILE A 862 -49.82 48.29 3.71
C ILE A 862 -49.20 49.63 3.21
N SER A 863 -48.06 49.55 2.49
CA SER A 863 -47.41 50.73 1.91
C SER A 863 -48.26 51.42 0.89
N ALA A 864 -49.00 50.65 0.06
CA ALA A 864 -49.99 51.24 -0.87
C ALA A 864 -51.21 51.88 -0.17
N ARG A 865 -51.64 51.35 0.97
CA ARG A 865 -52.69 52.04 1.79
C ARG A 865 -52.17 53.31 2.44
N PHE A 866 -50.97 53.35 2.97
CA PHE A 866 -50.35 54.55 3.52
C PHE A 866 -50.15 55.64 2.44
N ALA A 867 -49.74 55.22 1.23
CA ALA A 867 -49.65 56.16 0.10
C ALA A 867 -50.98 56.78 -0.34
N ARG A 868 -52.07 55.99 -0.20
CA ARG A 868 -53.46 56.52 -0.52
C ARG A 868 -54.03 57.42 0.57
N THR A 869 -53.67 57.27 1.83
CA THR A 869 -54.09 58.19 2.92
C THR A 869 -53.30 59.47 2.89
N ARG A 870 -52.06 59.54 2.39
CA ARG A 870 -51.33 60.84 2.18
C ARG A 870 -51.85 61.66 1.05
N LYS A 871 -52.70 61.17 0.16
CA LYS A 871 -53.29 62.00 -0.96
C LYS A 871 -54.60 62.68 -0.61
N ARG A 872 -55.04 62.72 0.65
CA ARG A 872 -56.35 63.33 1.05
C ARG A 872 -56.25 64.47 2.09
N GLN A 873 -55.05 65.08 2.29
CA GLN A 873 -54.95 66.26 3.10
C GLN A 873 -54.47 67.50 2.22
N PRO A 874 -55.23 68.63 2.15
CA PRO A 874 -54.77 69.82 1.45
C PRO A 874 -53.68 70.52 2.29
N PRO A 875 -52.72 71.25 1.66
CA PRO A 875 -51.61 71.88 2.34
C PRO A 875 -52.07 73.09 3.15
N PRO A 876 -51.55 73.32 4.38
CA PRO A 876 -51.74 74.60 5.07
C PRO A 876 -50.86 75.70 4.49
N ALA A 877 -51.40 76.98 4.49
CA ALA A 877 -50.84 78.18 3.91
C ALA A 877 -49.53 78.63 4.57
N VAL A 878 -48.63 79.09 3.72
CA VAL A 878 -47.32 79.60 4.10
C VAL A 878 -47.49 81.00 4.67
N GLN A 879 -46.99 81.36 5.86
CA GLN A 879 -46.61 82.67 6.31
C GLN A 879 -45.09 82.74 6.47
N HIS A 880 -44.56 83.68 5.70
CA HIS A 880 -43.13 84.10 5.78
C HIS A 880 -42.87 84.89 7.06
N THR A 881 -41.81 84.52 7.83
CA THR A 881 -41.09 85.50 8.65
C THR A 881 -39.57 85.17 8.54
N VAL A 882 -38.89 86.20 8.17
CA VAL A 882 -37.43 86.31 8.05
C VAL A 882 -36.84 86.57 9.43
N ALA A 883 -35.79 85.86 9.83
CA ALA A 883 -34.81 86.36 10.80
C ALA A 883 -33.48 85.53 10.68
N GLN A 884 -32.50 86.27 10.47
CA GLN A 884 -31.02 86.21 10.52
C GLN A 884 -30.37 85.17 11.35
N ALA A 885 -29.24 84.78 10.76
CA ALA A 885 -28.17 84.03 11.45
C ALA A 885 -27.45 84.84 12.53
N PRO A 886 -26.69 84.21 13.45
CA PRO A 886 -25.24 84.31 13.25
C PRO A 886 -24.47 83.00 13.54
N ALA A 887 -23.24 83.07 13.07
CA ALA A 887 -22.19 82.14 13.06
C ALA A 887 -21.55 81.83 14.45
N GLN A 888 -20.81 80.77 14.55
CA GLN A 888 -19.49 80.46 15.11
C GLN A 888 -19.45 79.13 15.95
N THR A 889 -18.63 78.29 15.42
CA THR A 889 -17.35 77.79 15.96
C THR A 889 -17.45 76.92 17.23
N ILE A 890 -17.17 75.68 17.16
CA ILE A 890 -15.89 75.03 17.22
C ILE A 890 -16.07 73.54 16.80
#